data_2d61217e90a2524f1f1d702d0686aae6
#
_entry.id   2d61217e90a2524f1f1d702d0686aae6
#
_cell.length_a   1.000
_cell.length_b   1.000
_cell.length_c   1.000
_cell.angle_alpha   90.00
_cell.angle_beta   90.00
_cell.angle_gamma   90.00
#
_symmetry.space_group_name_H-M   'P 1'
#
loop_
_entity.id
_entity.type
_entity.pdbx_description
1 polymer ?
#
loop_
_entity_poly.entity_id
_entity_poly.type
_entity_poly.pdbx_seq_one_letter_code
_entity_poly.pdbx_strand_id
1 'polypeptide(L)'
;MKNELRSVCPHDCPDTCGIIPYVKDGKLVKVKGDPDHILTRGFLCQKVMNYPERVYSPDRVLYPLKRVGGKGAGEFRRISWDEAIETITSQFKDIINKHCAESILPFSGSGTLGLVNGSVAGKRFFNRMGASRLDRTICSKGGRIGYKYTLGASFGADPLAIPQSKMVISWGTNPFYTNIHQIPLIKEAKKNGAYYVVINPDRVKSAEMADLFIQPAPGSDTALALGVMNVIINESLYDNEFVNNHTEGFAALSERVQEYPLDRVEDITGVDRNTIRKFATIYADSKPSFIYAGSSMQHHTNGGMTIRTISSLPGLTGAWEYPGGGMFYPTSEAFPISWDVLEGNDLFTNSPRTINMNQLGQTLLNSEPGVYGLYVYNSNPAAVLFNQRKVIEGLQREDLFTVVHDQLLTDTARYADIVLPATTEFEHTDLHHSYFHLSLQLNEPVIEPLEESRPNIDTFNALAEAMGFMDSCFDDTAIDIINEALKIDSRYLRGITLERLRREGAIRLNIPDEFHMPYNGLKFHTPSGKVEFYSEKMKLDGYDPLPAHIPVAEGPLTSPELYKQHPIYLLTPSAKSFLNSNFANIRNSRDDDERPTLELNVSDAEERSIKTGDLVRCLTNAVNSESGPPLGKMLKRVWLSTRVSGGTA
;
A
#
# COMPACT_ATOMS: atom_id res chain seq x y z
N MET A 1 -0.13 -26.30 -28.89
CA MET A 1 -0.63 -25.23 -28.04
C MET A 1 0.15 -23.98 -28.42
N LYS A 2 -0.49 -22.88 -28.79
CA LYS A 2 0.20 -21.59 -28.97
C LYS A 2 0.78 -21.23 -27.61
N ASN A 3 2.10 -21.03 -27.52
CA ASN A 3 2.69 -20.38 -26.35
C ASN A 3 2.13 -18.94 -26.31
N GLU A 4 1.06 -18.73 -25.59
CA GLU A 4 0.57 -17.38 -25.33
C GLU A 4 1.56 -16.72 -24.39
N LEU A 5 2.09 -15.57 -24.80
CA LEU A 5 2.95 -14.76 -23.94
C LEU A 5 2.13 -14.31 -22.71
N ARG A 6 2.72 -14.40 -21.54
CA ARG A 6 2.12 -13.95 -20.28
C ARG A 6 2.99 -12.88 -19.64
N SER A 7 2.33 -11.95 -18.97
CA SER A 7 2.95 -10.89 -18.19
C SER A 7 2.12 -10.63 -16.93
N VAL A 8 2.61 -9.81 -16.04
CA VAL A 8 1.99 -9.51 -14.74
C VAL A 8 1.85 -8.01 -14.56
N CYS A 9 0.74 -7.54 -14.01
CA CYS A 9 0.60 -6.16 -13.60
C CYS A 9 1.48 -5.86 -12.37
N PRO A 10 2.48 -4.97 -12.47
CA PRO A 10 3.47 -4.76 -11.41
C PRO A 10 3.04 -3.75 -10.36
N HIS A 11 1.92 -3.07 -10.58
CA HIS A 11 1.54 -1.89 -9.78
C HIS A 11 1.07 -2.25 -8.38
N ASP A 12 1.13 -1.26 -7.49
CA ASP A 12 0.68 -1.33 -6.09
C ASP A 12 -0.84 -1.53 -5.99
N CYS A 13 -1.26 -2.74 -6.29
CA CYS A 13 -2.64 -3.17 -6.32
C CYS A 13 -2.76 -4.59 -5.77
N PRO A 14 -3.75 -4.88 -4.91
CA PRO A 14 -3.94 -6.21 -4.35
C PRO A 14 -4.20 -7.29 -5.40
N ASP A 15 -4.75 -6.92 -6.55
CA ASP A 15 -5.17 -7.87 -7.59
C ASP A 15 -4.00 -8.57 -8.30
N THR A 16 -2.85 -7.93 -8.46
CA THR A 16 -1.65 -8.45 -9.16
C THR A 16 -2.04 -9.26 -10.41
N CYS A 17 -2.71 -8.60 -11.36
CA CYS A 17 -3.41 -9.23 -12.46
C CYS A 17 -2.47 -9.97 -13.41
N GLY A 18 -2.83 -11.18 -13.83
CA GLY A 18 -2.23 -11.83 -14.98
C GLY A 18 -2.67 -11.15 -16.28
N ILE A 19 -1.72 -10.95 -17.20
CA ILE A 19 -1.89 -10.22 -18.45
C ILE A 19 -1.53 -11.11 -19.62
N ILE A 20 -2.35 -11.10 -20.68
CA ILE A 20 -2.02 -11.63 -22.00
C ILE A 20 -1.69 -10.46 -22.94
N PRO A 21 -0.40 -10.23 -23.22
CA PRO A 21 0.04 -9.20 -24.15
C PRO A 21 -0.10 -9.64 -25.61
N TYR A 22 -0.45 -8.70 -26.48
CA TYR A 22 -0.49 -8.88 -27.93
C TYR A 22 0.61 -8.04 -28.57
N VAL A 23 1.57 -8.73 -29.18
CA VAL A 23 2.71 -8.11 -29.83
C VAL A 23 2.58 -8.29 -31.36
N LYS A 24 2.80 -7.20 -32.09
CA LYS A 24 2.85 -7.19 -33.56
C LYS A 24 4.08 -6.40 -34.00
N ASP A 25 4.88 -6.99 -34.88
CA ASP A 25 6.10 -6.37 -35.41
C ASP A 25 7.04 -5.83 -34.30
N GLY A 26 7.20 -6.61 -33.22
CA GLY A 26 8.01 -6.24 -32.05
C GLY A 26 7.40 -5.17 -31.13
N LYS A 27 6.15 -4.75 -31.37
CA LYS A 27 5.49 -3.72 -30.58
C LYS A 27 4.29 -4.28 -29.83
N LEU A 28 4.14 -3.90 -28.56
CA LEU A 28 2.95 -4.17 -27.76
C LEU A 28 1.79 -3.33 -28.30
N VAL A 29 0.75 -3.99 -28.83
CA VAL A 29 -0.40 -3.30 -29.43
C VAL A 29 -1.66 -3.36 -28.57
N LYS A 30 -1.76 -4.35 -27.67
CA LYS A 30 -2.93 -4.55 -26.81
C LYS A 30 -2.57 -5.43 -25.63
N VAL A 31 -3.31 -5.29 -24.53
CA VAL A 31 -3.31 -6.22 -23.39
C VAL A 31 -4.72 -6.70 -23.09
N LYS A 32 -4.84 -7.93 -22.55
CA LYS A 32 -6.06 -8.50 -21.98
C LYS A 32 -5.72 -9.18 -20.67
N GLY A 33 -6.73 -9.42 -19.82
CA GLY A 33 -6.56 -10.25 -18.64
C GLY A 33 -6.35 -11.72 -19.04
N ASP A 34 -5.54 -12.42 -18.26
CA ASP A 34 -5.35 -13.86 -18.41
C ASP A 34 -6.62 -14.59 -17.90
N PRO A 35 -7.34 -15.33 -18.76
CA PRO A 35 -8.55 -16.07 -18.39
C PRO A 35 -8.26 -17.22 -17.41
N ASP A 36 -7.04 -17.76 -17.42
CA ASP A 36 -6.62 -18.87 -16.57
C ASP A 36 -6.19 -18.40 -15.17
N HIS A 37 -6.00 -17.10 -14.99
CA HIS A 37 -5.61 -16.55 -13.70
C HIS A 37 -6.76 -16.66 -12.69
N ILE A 38 -6.50 -17.29 -11.54
CA ILE A 38 -7.49 -17.66 -10.52
C ILE A 38 -8.38 -16.49 -10.03
N LEU A 39 -7.81 -15.27 -9.96
CA LEU A 39 -8.53 -14.08 -9.52
C LEU A 39 -8.96 -13.19 -10.68
N THR A 40 -8.06 -12.91 -11.65
CA THR A 40 -8.31 -11.98 -12.76
C THR A 40 -9.40 -12.47 -13.71
N ARG A 41 -9.46 -13.78 -13.98
CA ARG A 41 -10.51 -14.44 -14.79
C ARG A 41 -10.79 -13.71 -16.11
N GLY A 42 -9.73 -13.21 -16.77
CA GLY A 42 -9.81 -12.63 -18.12
C GLY A 42 -10.17 -11.14 -18.21
N PHE A 43 -10.39 -10.41 -17.11
CA PHE A 43 -10.62 -8.96 -17.19
C PHE A 43 -9.56 -8.14 -16.45
N LEU A 44 -9.40 -6.89 -16.86
CA LEU A 44 -8.46 -5.92 -16.31
C LEU A 44 -9.19 -4.63 -15.94
N CYS A 45 -8.60 -3.86 -15.02
CA CYS A 45 -9.10 -2.52 -14.75
C CYS A 45 -8.80 -1.55 -15.92
N GLN A 46 -9.55 -0.47 -16.00
CA GLN A 46 -9.40 0.53 -17.05
C GLN A 46 -7.97 1.10 -17.16
N LYS A 47 -7.27 1.25 -16.02
CA LYS A 47 -5.88 1.75 -15.99
C LYS A 47 -4.94 0.86 -16.82
N VAL A 48 -5.04 -0.46 -16.61
CA VAL A 48 -4.14 -1.43 -17.26
C VAL A 48 -4.53 -1.72 -18.72
N MET A 49 -5.81 -1.61 -19.08
CA MET A 49 -6.23 -1.83 -20.47
C MET A 49 -5.54 -0.88 -21.47
N ASN A 50 -5.13 0.31 -21.02
CA ASN A 50 -4.48 1.32 -21.86
C ASN A 50 -2.93 1.27 -21.77
N TYR A 51 -2.37 0.17 -21.33
CA TYR A 51 -0.93 0.04 -21.09
C TYR A 51 -0.02 0.34 -22.27
N PRO A 52 -0.38 0.03 -23.53
CA PRO A 52 0.45 0.44 -24.69
C PRO A 52 0.69 1.96 -24.74
N GLU A 53 -0.27 2.80 -24.32
CA GLU A 53 -0.08 4.26 -24.25
C GLU A 53 1.00 4.65 -23.21
N ARG A 54 1.15 3.86 -22.12
CA ARG A 54 2.21 4.07 -21.13
C ARG A 54 3.56 3.65 -21.67
N VAL A 55 3.64 2.47 -22.31
CA VAL A 55 4.90 1.93 -22.86
C VAL A 55 5.48 2.89 -23.91
N TYR A 56 4.64 3.41 -24.79
CA TYR A 56 5.05 4.29 -25.88
C TYR A 56 4.73 5.78 -25.63
N SER A 57 4.60 6.16 -24.36
CA SER A 57 4.36 7.55 -23.99
C SER A 57 5.51 8.45 -24.50
N PRO A 58 5.22 9.62 -25.08
CA PRO A 58 6.24 10.58 -25.45
C PRO A 58 7.00 11.15 -24.24
N ASP A 59 6.43 10.98 -23.04
CA ASP A 59 7.05 11.45 -21.79
C ASP A 59 8.04 10.40 -21.21
N ARG A 60 8.25 9.24 -21.90
CA ARG A 60 9.23 8.23 -21.47
C ARG A 60 10.65 8.80 -21.49
N VAL A 61 11.37 8.56 -20.40
CA VAL A 61 12.83 8.70 -20.38
C VAL A 61 13.42 7.50 -21.08
N LEU A 62 14.09 7.70 -22.21
CA LEU A 62 14.66 6.65 -23.06
C LEU A 62 16.18 6.61 -23.04
N TYR A 63 16.82 7.64 -22.52
CA TYR A 63 18.27 7.80 -22.47
C TYR A 63 18.68 8.38 -21.11
N PRO A 64 19.90 8.10 -20.61
CA PRO A 64 20.41 8.78 -19.43
C PRO A 64 20.50 10.29 -19.66
N LEU A 65 20.10 11.07 -18.67
CA LEU A 65 20.01 12.52 -18.71
C LEU A 65 20.84 13.15 -17.57
N LYS A 66 21.53 14.24 -17.86
CA LYS A 66 22.28 15.05 -16.89
C LYS A 66 21.74 16.47 -16.85
N ARG A 67 21.50 16.97 -15.67
CA ARG A 67 21.01 18.34 -15.43
C ARG A 67 21.97 19.40 -16.03
N VAL A 68 21.40 20.42 -16.65
CA VAL A 68 22.13 21.57 -17.18
C VAL A 68 21.65 22.90 -16.60
N GLY A 69 20.45 22.97 -16.06
CA GLY A 69 19.86 24.13 -15.39
C GLY A 69 19.87 24.05 -13.87
N GLY A 70 19.20 24.98 -13.20
CA GLY A 70 18.96 24.93 -11.75
C GLY A 70 18.05 23.74 -11.35
N LYS A 71 18.18 23.26 -10.12
CA LYS A 71 17.30 22.19 -9.62
C LYS A 71 15.84 22.60 -9.68
N GLY A 72 15.00 21.74 -10.25
CA GLY A 72 13.56 22.00 -10.45
C GLY A 72 13.21 22.64 -11.81
N ALA A 73 14.18 23.14 -12.58
CA ALA A 73 13.95 23.67 -13.93
C ALA A 73 13.51 22.56 -14.92
N GLY A 74 13.96 21.33 -14.70
CA GLY A 74 13.68 20.20 -15.61
C GLY A 74 14.46 20.28 -16.92
N GLU A 75 15.62 20.96 -16.92
CA GLU A 75 16.49 21.13 -18.09
C GLU A 75 17.62 20.10 -18.05
N PHE A 76 17.65 19.24 -19.07
CA PHE A 76 18.58 18.11 -19.15
C PHE A 76 19.24 18.03 -20.54
N ARG A 77 20.45 17.45 -20.55
CA ARG A 77 21.09 16.95 -21.77
C ARG A 77 21.21 15.43 -21.72
N ARG A 78 21.12 14.76 -22.87
CA ARG A 78 21.44 13.35 -22.99
C ARG A 78 22.92 13.12 -22.73
N ILE A 79 23.22 12.02 -22.02
CA ILE A 79 24.56 11.49 -21.77
C ILE A 79 24.60 9.99 -22.10
N SER A 80 25.81 9.40 -22.13
CA SER A 80 25.94 7.94 -22.21
C SER A 80 25.71 7.28 -20.85
N TRP A 81 25.45 5.97 -20.85
CA TRP A 81 25.43 5.19 -19.63
C TRP A 81 26.76 5.22 -18.87
N ASP A 82 27.90 5.18 -19.61
CA ASP A 82 29.23 5.24 -19.01
C ASP A 82 29.43 6.57 -18.27
N GLU A 83 29.08 7.72 -18.90
CA GLU A 83 29.12 9.04 -18.24
C GLU A 83 28.19 9.08 -17.00
N ALA A 84 27.01 8.46 -17.08
CA ALA A 84 26.08 8.42 -15.96
C ALA A 84 26.63 7.61 -14.78
N ILE A 85 27.10 6.38 -15.04
CA ILE A 85 27.66 5.47 -14.03
C ILE A 85 28.90 6.09 -13.39
N GLU A 86 29.83 6.61 -14.18
CA GLU A 86 31.04 7.29 -13.68
C GLU A 86 30.68 8.49 -12.81
N THR A 87 29.74 9.34 -13.26
CA THR A 87 29.30 10.51 -12.48
C THR A 87 28.68 10.07 -11.15
N ILE A 88 27.77 9.07 -11.14
CA ILE A 88 27.10 8.60 -9.92
C ILE A 88 28.11 8.00 -8.95
N THR A 89 28.97 7.11 -9.42
CA THR A 89 29.92 6.40 -8.54
C THR A 89 31.00 7.32 -8.00
N SER A 90 31.48 8.27 -8.81
CA SER A 90 32.41 9.31 -8.34
C SER A 90 31.80 10.17 -7.24
N GLN A 91 30.56 10.66 -7.43
CA GLN A 91 29.86 11.45 -6.44
C GLN A 91 29.59 10.66 -5.15
N PHE A 92 29.19 9.38 -5.25
CA PHE A 92 28.98 8.54 -4.07
C PHE A 92 30.29 8.31 -3.30
N LYS A 93 31.38 8.01 -3.99
CA LYS A 93 32.70 7.86 -3.35
C LYS A 93 33.14 9.18 -2.67
N ASP A 94 32.90 10.31 -3.30
CA ASP A 94 33.19 11.63 -2.73
C ASP A 94 32.36 11.91 -1.47
N ILE A 95 31.06 11.61 -1.49
CA ILE A 95 30.18 11.78 -0.33
C ILE A 95 30.61 10.86 0.82
N ILE A 96 30.92 9.59 0.52
CA ILE A 96 31.40 8.62 1.53
C ILE A 96 32.71 9.12 2.17
N ASN A 97 33.64 9.61 1.36
CA ASN A 97 34.95 10.08 1.84
C ASN A 97 34.85 11.37 2.66
N LYS A 98 33.96 12.29 2.28
CA LYS A 98 33.80 13.59 2.96
C LYS A 98 32.94 13.50 4.23
N HIS A 99 32.01 12.57 4.25
CA HIS A 99 31.01 12.42 5.31
C HIS A 99 31.01 10.97 5.82
N CYS A 100 30.09 10.15 5.33
CA CYS A 100 30.00 8.72 5.59
C CYS A 100 29.04 8.05 4.60
N ALA A 101 28.99 6.71 4.58
CA ALA A 101 28.05 5.98 3.72
C ALA A 101 26.59 6.26 4.05
N GLU A 102 26.26 6.48 5.32
CA GLU A 102 24.89 6.84 5.76
C GLU A 102 24.41 8.22 5.29
N SER A 103 25.30 9.03 4.72
CA SER A 103 24.93 10.28 4.03
C SER A 103 24.33 10.05 2.63
N ILE A 104 24.27 8.80 2.19
CA ILE A 104 23.55 8.39 0.99
C ILE A 104 22.25 7.70 1.43
N LEU A 105 21.13 8.17 0.89
CA LEU A 105 19.79 7.63 1.16
C LEU A 105 19.19 7.05 -0.12
N PRO A 106 18.98 5.71 -0.21
CA PRO A 106 18.10 5.15 -1.21
C PRO A 106 16.64 5.44 -0.85
N PHE A 107 15.86 5.91 -1.81
CA PHE A 107 14.44 6.13 -1.63
C PHE A 107 13.64 5.36 -2.67
N SER A 108 12.84 4.40 -2.24
CA SER A 108 12.04 3.56 -3.13
C SER A 108 10.62 3.38 -2.61
N GLY A 109 9.70 3.12 -3.52
CA GLY A 109 8.29 2.89 -3.23
C GLY A 109 7.77 1.64 -3.94
N SER A 110 6.47 1.60 -4.17
CA SER A 110 5.76 0.50 -4.83
C SER A 110 5.49 0.80 -6.31
N GLY A 111 6.40 1.46 -7.01
CA GLY A 111 6.29 1.70 -8.46
C GLY A 111 6.28 0.40 -9.26
N THR A 112 6.96 -0.63 -8.74
CA THR A 112 6.76 -2.03 -9.09
C THR A 112 6.74 -2.91 -7.84
N LEU A 113 5.92 -3.97 -7.86
CA LEU A 113 5.88 -5.02 -6.83
C LEU A 113 6.71 -6.25 -7.21
N GLY A 114 7.48 -6.19 -8.31
CA GLY A 114 8.42 -7.23 -8.69
C GLY A 114 9.46 -7.48 -7.61
N LEU A 115 9.77 -8.74 -7.34
CA LEU A 115 10.75 -9.13 -6.33
C LEU A 115 12.13 -8.60 -6.66
N VAL A 116 12.57 -8.79 -7.93
CA VAL A 116 13.91 -8.43 -8.39
C VAL A 116 14.07 -6.91 -8.48
N ASN A 117 13.29 -6.26 -9.34
CA ASN A 117 13.43 -4.83 -9.65
C ASN A 117 12.76 -3.93 -8.61
N GLY A 118 11.79 -4.46 -7.84
CA GLY A 118 11.08 -3.72 -6.79
C GLY A 118 11.85 -3.65 -5.45
N SER A 119 12.64 -4.67 -5.15
CA SER A 119 13.28 -4.80 -3.84
C SER A 119 14.75 -5.22 -3.91
N VAL A 120 15.02 -6.44 -4.39
CA VAL A 120 16.31 -7.13 -4.21
C VAL A 120 17.48 -6.34 -4.78
N ALA A 121 17.41 -5.96 -6.05
CA ALA A 121 18.53 -5.33 -6.76
C ALA A 121 19.07 -4.07 -6.05
N GLY A 122 18.19 -3.13 -5.71
CA GLY A 122 18.60 -1.90 -5.04
C GLY A 122 19.09 -2.16 -3.60
N LYS A 123 18.43 -3.04 -2.86
CA LYS A 123 18.83 -3.31 -1.47
C LYS A 123 20.21 -3.95 -1.38
N ARG A 124 20.55 -4.93 -2.22
CA ARG A 124 21.91 -5.49 -2.26
C ARG A 124 22.97 -4.41 -2.42
N PHE A 125 22.79 -3.52 -3.39
CA PHE A 125 23.74 -2.45 -3.68
C PHE A 125 23.93 -1.50 -2.50
N PHE A 126 22.83 -0.99 -1.92
CA PHE A 126 22.91 -0.03 -0.82
C PHE A 126 23.29 -0.68 0.51
N ASN A 127 22.94 -1.95 0.74
CA ASN A 127 23.39 -2.72 1.90
C ASN A 127 24.91 -2.88 1.86
N ARG A 128 25.46 -3.28 0.71
CA ARG A 128 26.92 -3.42 0.52
C ARG A 128 27.66 -2.11 0.71
N MET A 129 27.06 -1.00 0.27
CA MET A 129 27.61 0.36 0.44
C MET A 129 27.62 0.80 1.91
N GLY A 130 26.75 0.28 2.76
CA GLY A 130 26.51 0.77 4.13
C GLY A 130 25.70 2.07 4.17
N ALA A 131 24.88 2.32 3.14
CA ALA A 131 24.01 3.49 3.04
C ALA A 131 22.90 3.48 4.10
N SER A 132 22.28 4.63 4.35
CA SER A 132 21.07 4.72 5.18
C SER A 132 19.97 3.76 4.69
N ARG A 133 19.24 3.14 5.60
CA ARG A 133 18.11 2.25 5.28
C ARG A 133 16.82 3.06 5.20
N LEU A 134 15.96 2.73 4.23
CA LEU A 134 14.62 3.31 4.14
C LEU A 134 13.59 2.39 4.80
N ASP A 135 12.85 2.92 5.77
CA ASP A 135 11.68 2.27 6.33
C ASP A 135 10.42 2.68 5.53
N ARG A 136 9.89 1.75 4.72
CA ARG A 136 8.70 1.96 3.89
C ARG A 136 7.43 1.90 4.75
N THR A 137 7.08 3.00 5.39
CA THR A 137 5.99 3.09 6.38
C THR A 137 4.66 3.55 5.82
N ILE A 138 4.63 4.23 4.68
CA ILE A 138 3.46 4.96 4.18
C ILE A 138 2.23 4.08 3.87
N CYS A 139 2.43 2.81 3.48
CA CYS A 139 1.34 1.97 3.00
C CYS A 139 0.62 1.22 4.13
N SER A 140 1.15 0.07 4.58
CA SER A 140 0.44 -0.86 5.47
C SER A 140 1.16 -1.20 6.77
N LYS A 141 2.33 -0.61 7.03
CA LYS A 141 3.20 -1.06 8.14
C LYS A 141 2.58 -0.84 9.52
N GLY A 142 1.99 0.33 9.77
CA GLY A 142 1.36 0.63 11.05
C GLY A 142 0.21 -0.32 11.37
N GLY A 143 -0.66 -0.56 10.40
CA GLY A 143 -1.76 -1.49 10.55
C GLY A 143 -1.30 -2.95 10.70
N ARG A 144 -0.24 -3.37 9.95
CA ARG A 144 0.32 -4.72 10.13
C ARG A 144 0.89 -4.94 11.52
N ILE A 145 1.53 -3.93 12.11
CA ILE A 145 1.99 -4.01 13.50
C ILE A 145 0.79 -4.16 14.44
N GLY A 146 -0.27 -3.35 14.28
CA GLY A 146 -1.51 -3.50 15.05
C GLY A 146 -2.13 -4.89 14.91
N TYR A 147 -2.22 -5.41 13.69
CA TYR A 147 -2.69 -6.76 13.40
C TYR A 147 -1.86 -7.85 14.11
N LYS A 148 -0.52 -7.70 14.09
CA LYS A 148 0.39 -8.63 14.76
C LYS A 148 0.28 -8.65 16.28
N TYR A 149 -0.06 -7.55 16.91
CA TYR A 149 -0.34 -7.53 18.36
C TYR A 149 -1.56 -8.37 18.74
N THR A 150 -2.47 -8.63 17.77
CA THR A 150 -3.64 -9.49 18.00
C THR A 150 -3.37 -10.94 17.61
N LEU A 151 -2.69 -11.19 16.51
CA LEU A 151 -2.64 -12.48 15.82
C LEU A 151 -1.23 -13.05 15.64
N GLY A 152 -0.20 -12.26 15.94
CA GLY A 152 1.22 -12.64 15.92
C GLY A 152 1.88 -12.54 14.55
N ALA A 153 1.15 -12.73 13.45
CA ALA A 153 1.66 -12.65 12.08
C ALA A 153 0.64 -11.99 11.15
N SER A 154 1.12 -11.40 10.06
CA SER A 154 0.25 -10.78 9.05
C SER A 154 -0.18 -11.82 7.99
N PHE A 155 -1.02 -12.75 8.43
CA PHE A 155 -1.67 -13.75 7.60
C PHE A 155 -3.17 -13.47 7.54
N GLY A 156 -3.63 -12.86 6.45
CA GLY A 156 -5.06 -12.58 6.26
C GLY A 156 -5.84 -13.82 5.85
N ALA A 157 -7.16 -13.81 6.10
CA ALA A 157 -8.07 -14.80 5.57
C ALA A 157 -8.02 -14.86 4.05
N ASP A 158 -8.22 -16.03 3.45
CA ASP A 158 -8.14 -16.23 2.00
C ASP A 158 -9.28 -15.53 1.26
N PRO A 159 -8.99 -14.54 0.39
CA PRO A 159 -10.05 -13.85 -0.34
C PRO A 159 -10.86 -14.76 -1.27
N LEU A 160 -10.27 -15.86 -1.76
CA LEU A 160 -10.99 -16.83 -2.60
C LEU A 160 -12.07 -17.58 -1.84
N ALA A 161 -12.02 -17.58 -0.50
CA ALA A 161 -13.05 -18.15 0.36
C ALA A 161 -14.24 -17.21 0.60
N ILE A 162 -14.22 -15.96 0.14
CA ILE A 162 -15.34 -15.00 0.28
C ILE A 162 -16.71 -15.61 -0.12
N PRO A 163 -16.83 -16.39 -1.23
CA PRO A 163 -18.11 -17.03 -1.58
C PRO A 163 -18.69 -18.01 -0.54
N GLN A 164 -17.85 -18.48 0.40
CA GLN A 164 -18.28 -19.36 1.51
C GLN A 164 -18.86 -18.59 2.70
N SER A 165 -18.67 -17.27 2.74
CA SER A 165 -19.07 -16.43 3.87
C SER A 165 -20.59 -16.28 3.97
N LYS A 166 -21.11 -16.17 5.20
CA LYS A 166 -22.50 -15.78 5.50
C LYS A 166 -22.62 -14.26 5.65
N MET A 167 -21.50 -13.60 6.00
CA MET A 167 -21.42 -12.15 5.99
C MET A 167 -20.07 -11.72 5.38
N VAL A 168 -20.12 -10.71 4.52
CA VAL A 168 -18.93 -10.03 3.98
C VAL A 168 -18.99 -8.57 4.40
N ILE A 169 -17.90 -8.07 5.00
CA ILE A 169 -17.78 -6.70 5.47
C ILE A 169 -16.64 -6.02 4.71
N SER A 170 -16.94 -5.00 3.92
CA SER A 170 -15.97 -4.09 3.34
C SER A 170 -15.80 -2.87 4.24
N TRP A 171 -14.71 -2.82 5.01
CA TRP A 171 -14.46 -1.77 5.99
C TRP A 171 -13.33 -0.85 5.54
N GLY A 172 -13.62 0.43 5.32
CA GLY A 172 -12.65 1.43 4.87
C GLY A 172 -12.06 1.17 3.48
N THR A 173 -12.81 0.51 2.58
CA THR A 173 -12.33 0.14 1.25
C THR A 173 -13.39 0.42 0.17
N ASN A 174 -12.92 0.63 -1.06
CA ASN A 174 -13.75 0.80 -2.24
C ASN A 174 -13.33 -0.18 -3.34
N PRO A 175 -13.82 -1.43 -3.31
CA PRO A 175 -13.43 -2.46 -4.25
C PRO A 175 -13.61 -2.07 -5.72
N PHE A 176 -14.60 -1.25 -6.06
CA PHE A 176 -14.83 -0.80 -7.44
C PHE A 176 -13.68 0.01 -8.05
N TYR A 177 -12.82 0.63 -7.21
CA TYR A 177 -11.71 1.46 -7.68
C TYR A 177 -10.33 0.87 -7.35
N THR A 178 -10.22 0.13 -6.25
CA THR A 178 -8.93 -0.29 -5.70
C THR A 178 -8.69 -1.81 -5.71
N ASN A 179 -9.75 -2.63 -5.88
CA ASN A 179 -9.67 -4.11 -5.87
C ASN A 179 -10.85 -4.68 -6.66
N ILE A 180 -10.88 -4.46 -7.97
CA ILE A 180 -12.07 -4.74 -8.78
C ILE A 180 -12.41 -6.23 -8.86
N HIS A 181 -11.43 -7.11 -8.71
CA HIS A 181 -11.61 -8.56 -8.77
C HIS A 181 -12.21 -9.15 -7.50
N GLN A 182 -12.32 -8.36 -6.42
CA GLN A 182 -13.10 -8.74 -5.25
C GLN A 182 -14.62 -8.69 -5.52
N ILE A 183 -15.08 -7.83 -6.43
CA ILE A 183 -16.51 -7.63 -6.73
C ILE A 183 -17.20 -8.91 -7.19
N PRO A 184 -16.66 -9.71 -8.13
CA PRO A 184 -17.23 -11.02 -8.48
C PRO A 184 -17.38 -11.96 -7.28
N LEU A 185 -16.40 -12.00 -6.37
CA LEU A 185 -16.43 -12.85 -5.17
C LEU A 185 -17.55 -12.42 -4.21
N ILE A 186 -17.70 -11.09 -3.99
CA ILE A 186 -18.79 -10.54 -3.17
C ILE A 186 -20.16 -10.86 -3.81
N LYS A 187 -20.29 -10.69 -5.13
CA LYS A 187 -21.54 -11.04 -5.84
C LYS A 187 -21.88 -12.51 -5.72
N GLU A 188 -20.90 -13.38 -5.79
CA GLU A 188 -21.06 -14.82 -5.61
C GLU A 188 -21.49 -15.15 -4.18
N ALA A 189 -20.86 -14.56 -3.16
CA ALA A 189 -21.27 -14.68 -1.76
C ALA A 189 -22.73 -14.24 -1.56
N LYS A 190 -23.13 -13.09 -2.10
CA LYS A 190 -24.51 -12.60 -2.04
C LYS A 190 -25.50 -13.57 -2.71
N LYS A 191 -25.13 -14.13 -3.87
CA LYS A 191 -25.94 -15.15 -4.54
C LYS A 191 -26.13 -16.40 -3.66
N ASN A 192 -25.13 -16.72 -2.84
CA ASN A 192 -25.17 -17.82 -1.86
C ASN A 192 -25.85 -17.41 -0.54
N GLY A 193 -26.46 -16.22 -0.47
CA GLY A 193 -27.24 -15.74 0.68
C GLY A 193 -26.42 -14.96 1.72
N ALA A 194 -25.18 -14.55 1.41
CA ALA A 194 -24.40 -13.73 2.32
C ALA A 194 -24.97 -12.31 2.49
N TYR A 195 -24.93 -11.81 3.72
CA TYR A 195 -25.26 -10.42 4.06
C TYR A 195 -24.04 -9.54 3.80
N TYR A 196 -24.17 -8.49 3.00
CA TYR A 196 -23.05 -7.61 2.63
C TYR A 196 -23.13 -6.28 3.37
N VAL A 197 -22.09 -5.95 4.12
CA VAL A 197 -21.97 -4.72 4.88
C VAL A 197 -20.85 -3.86 4.30
N VAL A 198 -21.11 -2.57 4.16
CA VAL A 198 -20.08 -1.56 3.81
C VAL A 198 -20.00 -0.54 4.94
N ILE A 199 -18.79 -0.37 5.48
CA ILE A 199 -18.48 0.62 6.51
C ILE A 199 -17.45 1.59 5.92
N ASN A 200 -17.84 2.85 5.72
CA ASN A 200 -16.97 3.84 5.08
C ASN A 200 -17.47 5.27 5.36
N PRO A 201 -16.61 6.25 5.67
CA PRO A 201 -17.01 7.64 5.84
C PRO A 201 -17.55 8.29 4.54
N ASP A 202 -17.20 7.74 3.38
CA ASP A 202 -17.76 8.11 2.07
C ASP A 202 -18.74 7.02 1.58
N ARG A 203 -19.89 7.42 1.03
CA ARG A 203 -20.83 6.48 0.41
C ARG A 203 -20.28 5.99 -0.94
N VAL A 204 -19.27 5.13 -0.84
CA VAL A 204 -18.58 4.52 -1.98
C VAL A 204 -19.52 3.67 -2.85
N LYS A 205 -19.13 3.40 -4.10
CA LYS A 205 -19.98 2.66 -5.06
C LYS A 205 -20.39 1.28 -4.56
N SER A 206 -19.60 0.61 -3.76
CA SER A 206 -19.95 -0.69 -3.15
C SER A 206 -21.15 -0.61 -2.20
N ALA A 207 -21.46 0.58 -1.65
CA ALA A 207 -22.63 0.78 -0.80
C ALA A 207 -23.97 0.57 -1.56
N GLU A 208 -23.96 0.72 -2.91
CA GLU A 208 -25.14 0.43 -3.73
C GLU A 208 -25.55 -1.05 -3.73
N MET A 209 -24.59 -1.94 -3.43
CA MET A 209 -24.82 -3.39 -3.34
C MET A 209 -25.03 -3.88 -1.90
N ALA A 210 -24.76 -3.02 -0.90
CA ALA A 210 -24.79 -3.39 0.50
C ALA A 210 -26.22 -3.61 1.01
N ASP A 211 -26.38 -4.60 1.89
CA ASP A 211 -27.59 -4.82 2.65
C ASP A 211 -27.65 -3.90 3.89
N LEU A 212 -26.45 -3.44 4.35
CA LEU A 212 -26.29 -2.44 5.38
C LEU A 212 -25.10 -1.53 5.04
N PHE A 213 -25.33 -0.22 5.00
CA PHE A 213 -24.28 0.79 4.90
C PHE A 213 -24.16 1.54 6.22
N ILE A 214 -22.95 1.60 6.77
CA ILE A 214 -22.62 2.32 8.00
C ILE A 214 -21.61 3.42 7.66
N GLN A 215 -21.92 4.65 8.04
CA GLN A 215 -21.11 5.82 7.73
C GLN A 215 -20.57 6.47 9.01
N PRO A 216 -19.41 6.00 9.55
CA PRO A 216 -18.81 6.61 10.74
C PRO A 216 -18.08 7.91 10.39
N ALA A 217 -17.96 8.79 11.36
CA ALA A 217 -17.07 9.94 11.27
C ALA A 217 -15.63 9.51 10.98
N PRO A 218 -14.85 10.26 10.18
CA PRO A 218 -13.48 9.90 9.86
C PRO A 218 -12.61 9.65 11.09
N GLY A 219 -11.90 8.49 11.14
CA GLY A 219 -11.03 8.11 12.25
C GLY A 219 -11.72 7.60 13.52
N SER A 220 -13.03 7.34 13.45
CA SER A 220 -13.80 6.81 14.58
C SER A 220 -14.05 5.29 14.53
N ASP A 221 -13.45 4.60 13.57
CA ASP A 221 -13.62 3.15 13.33
C ASP A 221 -13.34 2.31 14.57
N THR A 222 -12.33 2.69 15.37
CA THR A 222 -11.99 2.02 16.63
C THR A 222 -13.15 2.10 17.63
N ALA A 223 -13.77 3.27 17.77
CA ALA A 223 -14.92 3.44 18.68
C ALA A 223 -16.12 2.62 18.21
N LEU A 224 -16.39 2.59 16.89
CA LEU A 224 -17.42 1.73 16.30
C LEU A 224 -17.18 0.26 16.61
N ALA A 225 -15.96 -0.24 16.39
CA ALA A 225 -15.61 -1.63 16.69
C ALA A 225 -15.74 -1.97 18.18
N LEU A 226 -15.34 -1.06 19.08
CA LEU A 226 -15.52 -1.22 20.54
C LEU A 226 -17.00 -1.21 20.95
N GLY A 227 -17.83 -0.38 20.32
CA GLY A 227 -19.29 -0.42 20.51
C GLY A 227 -19.91 -1.73 20.06
N VAL A 228 -19.46 -2.28 18.93
CA VAL A 228 -19.87 -3.61 18.47
C VAL A 228 -19.47 -4.69 19.47
N MET A 229 -18.23 -4.65 19.99
CA MET A 229 -17.77 -5.58 21.03
C MET A 229 -18.55 -5.43 22.33
N ASN A 230 -18.91 -4.20 22.73
CA ASN A 230 -19.74 -3.94 23.92
C ASN A 230 -21.08 -4.67 23.82
N VAL A 231 -21.77 -4.59 22.67
CA VAL A 231 -23.03 -5.31 22.46
C VAL A 231 -22.80 -6.83 22.51
N ILE A 232 -21.81 -7.33 21.76
CA ILE A 232 -21.52 -8.76 21.68
C ILE A 232 -21.25 -9.35 23.07
N ILE A 233 -20.48 -8.66 23.89
CA ILE A 233 -20.10 -9.13 25.23
C ILE A 233 -21.26 -9.01 26.20
N ASN A 234 -21.93 -7.86 26.27
CA ASN A 234 -23.00 -7.61 27.26
C ASN A 234 -24.28 -8.44 26.98
N GLU A 235 -24.54 -8.72 25.70
CA GLU A 235 -25.69 -9.56 25.29
C GLU A 235 -25.29 -11.05 25.16
N SER A 236 -24.04 -11.42 25.54
CA SER A 236 -23.52 -12.80 25.51
C SER A 236 -23.61 -13.47 24.11
N LEU A 237 -23.37 -12.67 23.06
CA LEU A 237 -23.43 -13.11 21.67
C LEU A 237 -22.10 -13.69 21.16
N TYR A 238 -21.04 -13.67 21.97
CA TYR A 238 -19.73 -14.22 21.63
C TYR A 238 -19.71 -15.75 21.63
N ASP A 239 -18.76 -16.34 20.91
CA ASP A 239 -18.53 -17.78 20.93
C ASP A 239 -17.77 -18.17 22.21
N ASN A 240 -18.50 -18.74 23.18
CA ASN A 240 -17.95 -19.13 24.47
C ASN A 240 -16.83 -20.17 24.36
N GLU A 241 -16.96 -21.14 23.46
CA GLU A 241 -15.96 -22.20 23.31
C GLU A 241 -14.68 -21.63 22.72
N PHE A 242 -14.80 -20.87 21.65
CA PHE A 242 -13.65 -20.22 21.02
C PHE A 242 -12.95 -19.25 21.97
N VAL A 243 -13.72 -18.38 22.63
CA VAL A 243 -13.18 -17.38 23.55
C VAL A 243 -12.39 -18.04 24.67
N ASN A 244 -12.93 -19.08 25.30
CA ASN A 244 -12.27 -19.76 26.41
C ASN A 244 -10.98 -20.53 25.98
N ASN A 245 -11.02 -21.16 24.81
CA ASN A 245 -9.95 -22.04 24.37
C ASN A 245 -8.87 -21.32 23.54
N HIS A 246 -9.24 -20.29 22.76
CA HIS A 246 -8.38 -19.73 21.70
C HIS A 246 -8.15 -18.23 21.84
N THR A 247 -8.53 -17.61 22.97
CA THR A 247 -8.24 -16.17 23.20
C THR A 247 -7.52 -15.95 24.53
N GLU A 248 -6.82 -14.82 24.61
CA GLU A 248 -6.13 -14.34 25.81
C GLU A 248 -6.61 -12.92 26.14
N GLY A 249 -6.87 -12.65 27.45
CA GLY A 249 -7.23 -11.30 27.92
C GLY A 249 -8.72 -10.95 27.76
N PHE A 250 -9.62 -11.92 27.62
CA PHE A 250 -11.07 -11.66 27.44
C PHE A 250 -11.67 -10.88 28.63
N ALA A 251 -11.31 -11.20 29.88
CA ALA A 251 -11.81 -10.48 31.04
C ALA A 251 -11.44 -9.00 31.01
N ALA A 252 -10.19 -8.68 30.64
CA ALA A 252 -9.72 -7.31 30.52
C ALA A 252 -10.40 -6.57 29.37
N LEU A 253 -10.67 -7.25 28.23
CA LEU A 253 -11.45 -6.67 27.14
C LEU A 253 -12.90 -6.41 27.56
N SER A 254 -13.52 -7.34 28.32
CA SER A 254 -14.88 -7.21 28.81
C SER A 254 -15.05 -6.00 29.74
N GLU A 255 -14.02 -5.69 30.54
CA GLU A 255 -13.97 -4.46 31.35
C GLU A 255 -13.77 -3.22 30.47
N ARG A 256 -12.82 -3.25 29.54
CA ARG A 256 -12.51 -2.14 28.62
C ARG A 256 -13.73 -1.68 27.80
N VAL A 257 -14.52 -2.60 27.27
CA VAL A 257 -15.65 -2.23 26.41
C VAL A 257 -16.78 -1.54 27.19
N GLN A 258 -16.81 -1.61 28.53
CA GLN A 258 -17.78 -0.85 29.35
C GLN A 258 -17.54 0.67 29.27
N GLU A 259 -16.34 1.09 28.89
CA GLU A 259 -16.03 2.49 28.61
C GLU A 259 -16.69 3.01 27.33
N TYR A 260 -17.26 2.10 26.51
CA TYR A 260 -17.84 2.40 25.19
C TYR A 260 -19.33 1.97 25.12
N PRO A 261 -20.20 2.53 26.01
CA PRO A 261 -21.63 2.34 25.87
C PRO A 261 -22.13 2.95 24.57
N LEU A 262 -23.22 2.45 24.02
CA LEU A 262 -23.69 2.83 22.68
C LEU A 262 -23.93 4.34 22.52
N ASP A 263 -24.38 5.03 23.59
CA ASP A 263 -24.58 6.47 23.56
C ASP A 263 -23.26 7.21 23.28
N ARG A 264 -22.19 6.84 24.00
CA ARG A 264 -20.84 7.40 23.77
C ARG A 264 -20.31 7.06 22.37
N VAL A 265 -20.56 5.86 21.89
CA VAL A 265 -20.11 5.45 20.54
C VAL A 265 -20.87 6.22 19.47
N GLU A 266 -22.17 6.44 19.63
CA GLU A 266 -22.97 7.30 18.75
C GLU A 266 -22.43 8.73 18.72
N ASP A 267 -22.12 9.32 19.88
CA ASP A 267 -21.53 10.65 19.98
C ASP A 267 -20.17 10.77 19.25
N ILE A 268 -19.33 9.74 19.33
CA ILE A 268 -18.00 9.73 18.68
C ILE A 268 -18.11 9.48 17.18
N THR A 269 -18.99 8.57 16.78
CA THR A 269 -19.02 8.04 15.39
C THR A 269 -20.07 8.70 14.50
N GLY A 270 -21.07 9.33 15.11
CA GLY A 270 -22.27 9.80 14.41
C GLY A 270 -23.18 8.67 13.90
N VAL A 271 -22.89 7.42 14.26
CA VAL A 271 -23.69 6.24 13.86
C VAL A 271 -24.74 5.98 14.93
N ASP A 272 -26.00 5.94 14.52
CA ASP A 272 -27.15 5.64 15.40
C ASP A 272 -26.95 4.32 16.16
N ARG A 273 -27.21 4.35 17.46
CA ARG A 273 -27.05 3.21 18.40
C ARG A 273 -27.81 1.96 17.99
N ASN A 274 -28.99 2.11 17.37
CA ASN A 274 -29.75 0.95 16.91
C ASN A 274 -29.11 0.29 15.70
N THR A 275 -28.46 1.09 14.84
CA THR A 275 -27.66 0.60 13.72
C THR A 275 -26.43 -0.16 14.23
N ILE A 276 -25.75 0.34 15.27
CA ILE A 276 -24.60 -0.34 15.89
C ILE A 276 -25.04 -1.68 16.49
N ARG A 277 -26.12 -1.69 17.27
CA ARG A 277 -26.67 -2.93 17.86
C ARG A 277 -27.11 -3.92 16.79
N LYS A 278 -27.84 -3.44 15.77
CA LYS A 278 -28.26 -4.29 14.62
C LYS A 278 -27.07 -4.95 13.95
N PHE A 279 -26.03 -4.17 13.66
CA PHE A 279 -24.80 -4.70 13.04
C PHE A 279 -24.12 -5.73 13.94
N ALA A 280 -23.96 -5.44 15.23
CA ALA A 280 -23.33 -6.35 16.20
C ALA A 280 -24.07 -7.69 16.29
N THR A 281 -25.40 -7.66 16.39
CA THR A 281 -26.23 -8.87 16.43
C THR A 281 -26.11 -9.70 15.16
N ILE A 282 -26.26 -9.07 13.98
CA ILE A 282 -26.16 -9.79 12.70
C ILE A 282 -24.73 -10.36 12.51
N TYR A 283 -23.70 -9.60 12.92
CA TYR A 283 -22.31 -10.05 12.83
C TYR A 283 -22.05 -11.28 13.70
N ALA A 284 -22.53 -11.29 14.93
CA ALA A 284 -22.37 -12.42 15.84
C ALA A 284 -23.10 -13.69 15.35
N ASP A 285 -24.27 -13.53 14.75
CA ASP A 285 -25.08 -14.63 14.23
C ASP A 285 -24.58 -15.18 12.88
N SER A 286 -23.78 -14.38 12.14
CA SER A 286 -23.34 -14.73 10.77
C SER A 286 -22.00 -15.47 10.80
N LYS A 287 -22.03 -16.79 10.82
CA LYS A 287 -20.81 -17.63 10.74
C LYS A 287 -20.81 -18.45 9.45
N PRO A 288 -19.70 -18.40 8.67
CA PRO A 288 -18.53 -17.55 8.80
C PRO A 288 -18.77 -16.10 8.37
N SER A 289 -18.06 -15.16 9.01
CA SER A 289 -18.03 -13.74 8.64
C SER A 289 -16.62 -13.33 8.19
N PHE A 290 -16.55 -12.64 7.04
CA PHE A 290 -15.31 -12.18 6.42
C PHE A 290 -15.20 -10.66 6.50
N ILE A 291 -14.17 -10.15 7.15
CA ILE A 291 -13.87 -8.71 7.19
C ILE A 291 -12.74 -8.42 6.20
N TYR A 292 -13.00 -7.56 5.21
CA TYR A 292 -11.96 -6.95 4.39
C TYR A 292 -11.67 -5.54 4.91
N ALA A 293 -10.52 -5.37 5.57
CA ALA A 293 -10.09 -4.09 6.10
C ALA A 293 -9.19 -3.34 5.11
N GLY A 294 -9.58 -2.12 4.77
CA GLY A 294 -8.81 -1.26 3.88
C GLY A 294 -7.59 -0.66 4.55
N SER A 295 -6.46 -0.55 3.82
CA SER A 295 -5.24 0.07 4.34
C SER A 295 -5.41 1.55 4.68
N SER A 296 -6.38 2.24 4.09
CA SER A 296 -6.67 3.66 4.37
C SER A 296 -6.99 3.94 5.85
N MET A 297 -7.55 2.97 6.57
CA MET A 297 -7.89 3.11 7.99
C MET A 297 -6.67 3.29 8.91
N GLN A 298 -5.47 3.00 8.42
CA GLN A 298 -4.24 3.26 9.18
C GLN A 298 -3.53 4.57 8.80
N HIS A 299 -4.02 5.30 7.79
CA HIS A 299 -3.38 6.52 7.29
C HIS A 299 -3.73 7.76 8.14
N HIS A 300 -3.89 7.59 9.43
CA HIS A 300 -4.05 8.64 10.43
C HIS A 300 -3.33 8.28 11.72
N THR A 301 -3.31 9.17 12.71
CA THR A 301 -2.47 9.09 13.90
C THR A 301 -2.59 7.76 14.66
N ASN A 302 -3.77 7.14 14.66
CA ASN A 302 -4.06 5.96 15.49
C ASN A 302 -4.41 4.72 14.65
N GLY A 303 -4.02 4.71 13.38
CA GLY A 303 -4.41 3.67 12.44
C GLY A 303 -3.97 2.26 12.82
N GLY A 304 -2.81 2.12 13.50
CA GLY A 304 -2.36 0.83 14.04
C GLY A 304 -3.34 0.26 15.06
N MET A 305 -3.83 1.08 15.99
CA MET A 305 -4.84 0.69 16.99
C MET A 305 -6.19 0.38 16.33
N THR A 306 -6.56 1.08 15.25
CA THR A 306 -7.77 0.79 14.49
C THR A 306 -7.76 -0.64 13.93
N ILE A 307 -6.68 -1.03 13.25
CA ILE A 307 -6.55 -2.38 12.70
C ILE A 307 -6.47 -3.43 13.82
N ARG A 308 -5.75 -3.14 14.91
CA ARG A 308 -5.71 -4.00 16.11
C ARG A 308 -7.11 -4.26 16.64
N THR A 309 -7.92 -3.22 16.79
CA THR A 309 -9.27 -3.35 17.35
C THR A 309 -10.17 -4.17 16.43
N ILE A 310 -10.19 -3.87 15.13
CA ILE A 310 -11.03 -4.60 14.18
C ILE A 310 -10.59 -6.07 14.10
N SER A 311 -9.27 -6.36 14.15
CA SER A 311 -8.74 -7.73 14.11
C SER A 311 -9.10 -8.58 15.33
N SER A 312 -9.57 -7.96 16.41
CA SER A 312 -10.09 -8.67 17.59
C SER A 312 -11.52 -9.21 17.40
N LEU A 313 -12.32 -8.61 16.52
CA LEU A 313 -13.72 -9.02 16.29
C LEU A 313 -13.90 -10.50 15.91
N PRO A 314 -13.12 -11.06 14.96
CA PRO A 314 -13.24 -12.49 14.61
C PRO A 314 -12.91 -13.44 15.78
N GLY A 315 -12.10 -12.98 16.75
CA GLY A 315 -11.76 -13.72 17.97
C GLY A 315 -12.95 -13.82 18.94
N LEU A 316 -13.87 -12.87 18.92
CA LEU A 316 -15.08 -12.94 19.75
C LEU A 316 -16.12 -13.91 19.17
N THR A 317 -16.19 -14.01 17.84
CA THR A 317 -17.23 -14.80 17.15
C THR A 317 -16.77 -16.19 16.70
N GLY A 318 -15.49 -16.55 16.92
CA GLY A 318 -14.92 -17.82 16.42
C GLY A 318 -14.83 -17.91 14.90
N ALA A 319 -14.84 -16.76 14.19
CA ALA A 319 -14.85 -16.76 12.73
C ALA A 319 -13.59 -17.38 12.08
N TRP A 320 -12.49 -17.50 12.81
CA TRP A 320 -11.25 -18.11 12.35
C TRP A 320 -11.31 -19.64 12.17
N GLU A 321 -12.37 -20.29 12.63
CA GLU A 321 -12.57 -21.74 12.50
C GLU A 321 -13.01 -22.18 11.10
N TYR A 322 -13.44 -21.23 10.26
CA TYR A 322 -14.16 -21.55 9.02
C TYR A 322 -13.50 -20.92 7.80
N PRO A 323 -13.46 -21.64 6.65
CA PRO A 323 -13.21 -21.00 5.35
C PRO A 323 -14.22 -19.87 5.10
N GLY A 324 -13.74 -18.74 4.61
CA GLY A 324 -14.58 -17.54 4.42
C GLY A 324 -14.88 -16.79 5.71
N GLY A 325 -14.20 -17.12 6.83
CA GLY A 325 -14.25 -16.39 8.09
C GLY A 325 -12.94 -15.68 8.40
N GLY A 326 -12.99 -14.80 9.40
CA GLY A 326 -11.84 -14.04 9.87
C GLY A 326 -11.70 -12.66 9.23
N MET A 327 -10.48 -12.13 9.23
CA MET A 327 -10.19 -10.82 8.67
C MET A 327 -9.09 -10.91 7.62
N PHE A 328 -9.33 -10.32 6.45
CA PHE A 328 -8.27 -10.04 5.49
C PHE A 328 -7.56 -8.74 5.86
N TYR A 329 -6.25 -8.83 5.95
CA TYR A 329 -5.28 -7.74 5.92
C TYR A 329 -4.07 -8.24 5.11
N PRO A 330 -3.20 -7.38 4.52
CA PRO A 330 -2.21 -7.85 3.55
C PRO A 330 -1.48 -9.14 3.92
N THR A 331 -1.49 -10.13 3.02
CA THR A 331 -1.05 -11.52 3.23
C THR A 331 0.38 -11.79 2.75
N SER A 332 1.16 -10.77 2.44
CA SER A 332 2.51 -10.95 1.85
C SER A 332 3.47 -11.80 2.69
N GLU A 333 3.26 -11.90 4.00
CA GLU A 333 4.06 -12.77 4.89
C GLU A 333 3.73 -14.27 4.74
N ALA A 334 2.65 -14.61 4.05
CA ALA A 334 2.32 -16.02 3.77
C ALA A 334 3.25 -16.64 2.71
N PHE A 335 3.96 -15.82 1.94
CA PHE A 335 4.96 -16.30 0.98
C PHE A 335 6.26 -16.58 1.72
N PRO A 336 6.76 -17.86 1.71
CA PRO A 336 7.99 -18.23 2.41
C PRO A 336 9.22 -17.80 1.60
N ILE A 337 9.42 -16.49 1.46
CA ILE A 337 10.57 -15.91 0.76
C ILE A 337 11.59 -15.45 1.79
N SER A 338 12.84 -15.90 1.66
CA SER A 338 13.96 -15.49 2.52
C SER A 338 14.48 -14.11 2.10
N TRP A 339 13.72 -13.08 2.41
CA TRP A 339 14.05 -11.70 2.05
C TRP A 339 15.45 -11.29 2.52
N ASP A 340 15.83 -11.66 3.75
CA ASP A 340 17.14 -11.30 4.32
C ASP A 340 18.31 -11.82 3.47
N VAL A 341 18.19 -13.02 2.93
CA VAL A 341 19.19 -13.63 2.04
C VAL A 341 19.18 -12.94 0.69
N LEU A 342 17.99 -12.81 0.08
CA LEU A 342 17.86 -12.23 -1.25
C LEU A 342 18.30 -10.76 -1.29
N GLU A 343 17.99 -10.00 -0.26
CA GLU A 343 18.32 -8.57 -0.15
C GLU A 343 19.76 -8.32 0.30
N GLY A 344 20.54 -9.40 0.59
CA GLY A 344 21.94 -9.29 0.99
C GLY A 344 22.11 -8.61 2.34
N ASN A 345 21.36 -9.02 3.36
CA ASN A 345 21.55 -8.48 4.72
C ASN A 345 22.89 -8.87 5.34
N ASP A 346 23.54 -9.91 4.84
CA ASP A 346 24.91 -10.33 5.18
C ASP A 346 26.00 -9.41 4.59
N LEU A 347 25.65 -8.57 3.61
CA LEU A 347 26.57 -7.58 3.02
C LEU A 347 26.79 -6.35 3.91
N PHE A 348 26.03 -6.19 4.98
CA PHE A 348 26.23 -5.09 5.91
C PHE A 348 27.59 -5.20 6.62
N THR A 349 28.36 -4.16 6.55
CA THR A 349 29.61 -4.01 7.31
C THR A 349 29.42 -3.29 8.66
N ASN A 350 28.25 -2.65 8.84
CA ASN A 350 27.84 -1.90 10.02
C ASN A 350 26.33 -1.98 10.20
N SER A 351 25.78 -1.34 11.22
CA SER A 351 24.32 -1.19 11.41
C SER A 351 23.87 0.23 11.02
N PRO A 352 23.59 0.47 9.73
CA PRO A 352 23.25 1.80 9.29
C PRO A 352 21.91 2.27 9.86
N ARG A 353 21.77 3.57 10.03
CA ARG A 353 20.51 4.18 10.51
C ARG A 353 19.35 3.86 9.59
N THR A 354 18.17 3.82 10.16
CA THR A 354 16.92 3.63 9.43
C THR A 354 16.12 4.93 9.41
N ILE A 355 15.72 5.36 8.23
CA ILE A 355 14.97 6.61 8.00
C ILE A 355 13.54 6.26 7.62
N ASN A 356 12.58 6.82 8.36
CA ASN A 356 11.17 6.70 8.02
C ASN A 356 10.86 7.51 6.75
N MET A 357 10.33 6.85 5.72
CA MET A 357 10.07 7.49 4.43
C MET A 357 9.12 8.71 4.52
N ASN A 358 8.22 8.73 5.51
CA ASN A 358 7.31 9.86 5.72
C ASN A 358 8.01 11.12 6.22
N GLN A 359 9.25 10.98 6.70
CA GLN A 359 10.06 12.09 7.21
C GLN A 359 11.09 12.59 6.17
N LEU A 360 10.99 12.21 4.90
CA LEU A 360 11.99 12.55 3.88
C LEU A 360 12.34 14.04 3.88
N GLY A 361 11.33 14.93 3.82
CA GLY A 361 11.59 16.38 3.80
C GLY A 361 12.37 16.87 5.01
N GLN A 362 12.00 16.41 6.21
CA GLN A 362 12.71 16.74 7.45
C GLN A 362 14.13 16.14 7.45
N THR A 363 14.28 14.92 6.97
CA THR A 363 15.57 14.23 6.87
C THR A 363 16.53 14.94 5.93
N LEU A 364 16.06 15.34 4.75
CA LEU A 364 16.89 16.06 3.79
C LEU A 364 17.39 17.41 4.34
N LEU A 365 16.60 18.07 5.19
CA LEU A 365 16.95 19.40 5.71
C LEU A 365 17.77 19.37 7.00
N ASN A 366 17.52 18.40 7.90
CA ASN A 366 17.98 18.53 9.30
C ASN A 366 18.54 17.23 9.92
N SER A 367 18.79 16.15 9.15
CA SER A 367 19.31 14.92 9.75
C SER A 367 20.80 14.99 10.10
N GLU A 368 21.20 14.23 11.13
CA GLU A 368 22.59 13.97 11.47
C GLU A 368 22.86 12.46 11.47
N PRO A 369 23.82 11.97 10.68
CA PRO A 369 24.58 12.71 9.67
C PRO A 369 23.69 13.28 8.55
N GLY A 370 24.10 14.38 7.90
CA GLY A 370 23.38 15.00 6.79
C GLY A 370 23.23 14.07 5.59
N VAL A 371 22.13 14.18 4.84
CA VAL A 371 21.97 13.49 3.55
C VAL A 371 22.51 14.37 2.44
N TYR A 372 23.51 13.87 1.71
CA TYR A 372 24.16 14.54 0.58
C TYR A 372 24.03 13.76 -0.73
N GLY A 373 23.61 12.49 -0.66
CA GLY A 373 23.27 11.65 -1.82
C GLY A 373 21.86 11.08 -1.68
N LEU A 374 21.03 11.24 -2.70
CA LEU A 374 19.68 10.66 -2.76
C LEU A 374 19.52 9.86 -4.06
N TYR A 375 19.19 8.58 -3.96
CA TYR A 375 18.88 7.74 -5.12
C TYR A 375 17.42 7.31 -5.06
N VAL A 376 16.59 7.84 -5.96
CA VAL A 376 15.15 7.54 -6.03
C VAL A 376 14.88 6.55 -7.15
N TYR A 377 14.17 5.47 -6.84
CA TYR A 377 13.71 4.49 -7.83
C TYR A 377 12.33 3.93 -7.44
N ASN A 378 11.54 3.55 -8.43
CA ASN A 378 10.17 3.05 -8.22
C ASN A 378 9.30 3.98 -7.36
N SER A 379 9.56 5.29 -7.37
CA SER A 379 8.87 6.24 -6.48
C SER A 379 8.93 7.67 -7.02
N ASN A 380 7.91 8.47 -6.66
CA ASN A 380 7.84 9.89 -7.00
C ASN A 380 7.55 10.74 -5.73
N PRO A 381 8.52 10.84 -4.78
CA PRO A 381 8.29 11.46 -3.48
C PRO A 381 7.84 12.93 -3.54
N ALA A 382 8.27 13.71 -4.54
CA ALA A 382 7.84 15.10 -4.70
C ALA A 382 6.33 15.23 -4.95
N ALA A 383 5.69 14.19 -5.52
CA ALA A 383 4.25 14.20 -5.78
C ALA A 383 3.42 13.50 -4.69
N VAL A 384 3.97 12.49 -4.00
CA VAL A 384 3.16 11.57 -3.19
C VAL A 384 3.41 11.64 -1.68
N LEU A 385 4.46 12.33 -1.21
CA LEU A 385 4.74 12.41 0.21
C LEU A 385 4.03 13.57 0.90
N PHE A 386 3.82 13.39 2.20
CA PHE A 386 3.35 14.46 3.09
C PHE A 386 4.39 15.56 3.22
N ASN A 387 3.94 16.73 3.72
CA ASN A 387 4.81 17.88 3.92
C ASN A 387 5.64 18.19 2.66
N GLN A 388 4.96 18.14 1.51
CA GLN A 388 5.52 18.29 0.17
C GLN A 388 6.46 19.50 0.06
N ARG A 389 6.15 20.59 0.76
CA ARG A 389 7.00 21.79 0.79
C ARG A 389 8.42 21.46 1.25
N LYS A 390 8.56 20.77 2.40
CA LYS A 390 9.89 20.40 2.92
C LYS A 390 10.60 19.39 2.03
N VAL A 391 9.83 18.50 1.37
CA VAL A 391 10.40 17.57 0.39
C VAL A 391 10.99 18.34 -0.78
N ILE A 392 10.25 19.30 -1.35
CA ILE A 392 10.71 20.14 -2.46
C ILE A 392 11.91 21.01 -2.03
N GLU A 393 11.84 21.65 -0.86
CA GLU A 393 12.93 22.45 -0.29
C GLU A 393 14.21 21.61 -0.15
N GLY A 394 14.09 20.39 0.38
CA GLY A 394 15.21 19.44 0.47
C GLY A 394 15.77 19.04 -0.89
N LEU A 395 14.91 18.78 -1.89
CA LEU A 395 15.30 18.41 -3.25
C LEU A 395 15.95 19.58 -4.02
N GLN A 396 15.67 20.83 -3.65
CA GLN A 396 16.27 22.03 -4.25
C GLN A 396 17.69 22.33 -3.75
N ARG A 397 18.17 21.64 -2.73
CA ARG A 397 19.53 21.82 -2.20
C ARG A 397 20.57 21.50 -3.28
N GLU A 398 21.42 22.43 -3.61
CA GLU A 398 22.49 22.25 -4.62
C GLU A 398 23.64 21.34 -4.10
N ASP A 399 23.79 21.18 -2.78
CA ASP A 399 24.73 20.26 -2.14
C ASP A 399 24.20 18.83 -2.01
N LEU A 400 22.94 18.56 -2.40
CA LEU A 400 22.32 17.24 -2.46
C LEU A 400 22.47 16.67 -3.89
N PHE A 401 23.34 15.68 -4.07
CA PHE A 401 23.41 14.95 -5.33
C PHE A 401 22.23 13.98 -5.46
N THR A 402 21.37 14.18 -6.46
CA THR A 402 20.12 13.41 -6.64
C THR A 402 20.14 12.61 -7.94
N VAL A 403 19.91 11.29 -7.83
CA VAL A 403 19.70 10.38 -8.95
C VAL A 403 18.24 9.92 -8.94
N VAL A 404 17.57 9.92 -10.09
CA VAL A 404 16.23 9.36 -10.26
C VAL A 404 16.24 8.31 -11.38
N HIS A 405 15.85 7.07 -11.06
CA HIS A 405 15.73 5.98 -12.01
C HIS A 405 14.23 5.67 -12.19
N ASP A 406 13.66 6.17 -13.27
CA ASP A 406 12.22 6.08 -13.54
C ASP A 406 11.93 5.93 -15.04
N GLN A 407 10.72 5.49 -15.35
CA GLN A 407 10.20 5.37 -16.71
C GLN A 407 9.87 6.74 -17.34
N LEU A 408 9.54 7.72 -16.50
CA LEU A 408 9.02 9.02 -16.91
C LEU A 408 9.78 10.15 -16.24
N LEU A 409 9.77 11.34 -16.85
CA LEU A 409 10.28 12.56 -16.21
C LEU A 409 9.28 13.04 -15.16
N THR A 410 9.33 12.43 -13.97
CA THR A 410 8.41 12.67 -12.84
C THR A 410 8.66 14.03 -12.18
N ASP A 411 7.73 14.42 -11.26
CA ASP A 411 7.92 15.62 -10.45
C ASP A 411 9.24 15.59 -9.67
N THR A 412 9.64 14.43 -9.16
CA THR A 412 10.92 14.23 -8.47
C THR A 412 12.10 14.34 -9.44
N ALA A 413 11.98 13.77 -10.64
CA ALA A 413 13.03 13.77 -11.63
C ALA A 413 13.45 15.19 -12.06
N ARG A 414 12.54 16.17 -11.98
CA ARG A 414 12.87 17.58 -12.28
C ARG A 414 13.98 18.15 -11.38
N TYR A 415 14.15 17.59 -10.18
CA TYR A 415 15.18 18.02 -9.21
C TYR A 415 16.45 17.17 -9.27
N ALA A 416 16.49 16.14 -10.13
CA ALA A 416 17.62 15.24 -10.22
C ALA A 416 18.83 15.88 -10.91
N ASP A 417 20.03 15.44 -10.52
CA ASP A 417 21.27 15.73 -11.22
C ASP A 417 21.47 14.73 -12.37
N ILE A 418 21.06 13.46 -12.15
CA ILE A 418 21.07 12.40 -13.14
C ILE A 418 19.69 11.73 -13.17
N VAL A 419 19.11 11.54 -14.37
CA VAL A 419 17.93 10.73 -14.59
C VAL A 419 18.29 9.52 -15.43
N LEU A 420 17.96 8.33 -14.96
CA LEU A 420 18.23 7.05 -15.64
C LEU A 420 16.92 6.46 -16.20
N PRO A 421 16.94 5.94 -17.45
CA PRO A 421 15.78 5.36 -18.10
C PRO A 421 15.49 3.95 -17.59
N ALA A 422 14.32 3.75 -16.96
CA ALA A 422 13.87 2.44 -16.49
C ALA A 422 12.98 1.73 -17.52
N THR A 423 13.05 0.39 -17.56
CA THR A 423 12.15 -0.46 -18.33
C THR A 423 10.75 -0.53 -17.72
N THR A 424 9.75 -0.82 -18.55
CA THR A 424 8.43 -1.29 -18.10
C THR A 424 8.46 -2.81 -17.90
N GLU A 425 7.42 -3.37 -17.28
CA GLU A 425 7.30 -4.82 -17.06
C GLU A 425 7.27 -5.65 -18.35
N PHE A 426 6.91 -5.07 -19.48
CA PHE A 426 6.93 -5.78 -20.78
C PHE A 426 8.33 -5.89 -21.38
N GLU A 427 9.32 -5.25 -20.75
CA GLU A 427 10.70 -5.12 -21.22
C GLU A 427 11.71 -5.87 -20.33
N HIS A 428 11.29 -6.49 -19.21
CA HIS A 428 12.20 -7.18 -18.28
C HIS A 428 11.58 -8.40 -17.60
N THR A 429 12.46 -9.22 -16.99
CA THR A 429 12.06 -10.38 -16.19
C THR A 429 11.92 -9.99 -14.73
N ASP A 430 10.84 -10.49 -14.07
CA ASP A 430 10.62 -10.35 -12.63
C ASP A 430 9.73 -11.48 -12.09
N LEU A 431 9.70 -11.66 -10.77
CA LEU A 431 8.79 -12.54 -10.05
C LEU A 431 7.84 -11.71 -9.20
N HIS A 432 6.54 -11.97 -9.32
CA HIS A 432 5.52 -11.27 -8.56
C HIS A 432 4.81 -12.19 -7.58
N HIS A 433 4.56 -11.66 -6.38
CA HIS A 433 3.62 -12.21 -5.41
C HIS A 433 2.59 -11.14 -5.07
N SER A 434 1.37 -11.56 -4.76
CA SER A 434 0.31 -10.62 -4.36
C SER A 434 0.32 -10.42 -2.84
N TYR A 435 -0.25 -9.32 -2.39
CA TYR A 435 -0.63 -9.15 -0.99
C TYR A 435 -2.13 -9.41 -0.74
N PHE A 436 -2.84 -9.98 -1.73
CA PHE A 436 -4.25 -10.37 -1.67
C PHE A 436 -4.41 -11.87 -1.91
N HIS A 437 -4.06 -12.37 -3.09
CA HIS A 437 -4.12 -13.81 -3.39
C HIS A 437 -2.77 -14.49 -3.17
N LEU A 438 -2.78 -15.82 -3.03
CA LEU A 438 -1.61 -16.63 -2.69
C LEU A 438 -0.98 -17.29 -3.92
N SER A 439 -0.81 -16.56 -5.01
CA SER A 439 -0.17 -17.07 -6.23
C SER A 439 1.13 -16.31 -6.53
N LEU A 440 2.14 -17.07 -7.00
CA LEU A 440 3.34 -16.56 -7.62
C LEU A 440 3.14 -16.46 -9.13
N GLN A 441 3.73 -15.45 -9.75
CA GLN A 441 3.63 -15.20 -11.18
C GLN A 441 4.97 -14.76 -11.73
N LEU A 442 5.37 -15.35 -12.84
CA LEU A 442 6.56 -14.96 -13.59
C LEU A 442 6.16 -13.89 -14.62
N ASN A 443 6.93 -12.83 -14.65
CA ASN A 443 6.92 -11.85 -15.73
C ASN A 443 8.16 -12.04 -16.59
N GLU A 444 8.00 -12.16 -17.89
CA GLU A 444 9.11 -12.18 -18.85
C GLU A 444 8.91 -11.11 -19.92
N PRO A 445 10.01 -10.57 -20.50
CA PRO A 445 9.91 -9.53 -21.52
C PRO A 445 9.16 -10.06 -22.75
N VAL A 446 8.31 -9.22 -23.32
CA VAL A 446 7.55 -9.53 -24.55
C VAL A 446 7.92 -8.59 -25.70
N ILE A 447 8.63 -7.53 -25.39
CA ILE A 447 9.27 -6.60 -26.31
C ILE A 447 10.69 -6.33 -25.84
N GLU A 448 11.57 -5.93 -26.77
CA GLU A 448 12.89 -5.41 -26.42
C GLU A 448 12.78 -4.12 -25.61
N PRO A 449 13.71 -3.85 -24.68
CA PRO A 449 13.80 -2.56 -24.03
C PRO A 449 13.83 -1.41 -25.02
N LEU A 450 13.03 -0.37 -24.77
CA LEU A 450 12.99 0.78 -25.65
C LEU A 450 14.28 1.60 -25.52
N GLU A 451 14.95 1.80 -26.64
CA GLU A 451 16.19 2.57 -26.76
C GLU A 451 17.25 2.11 -25.75
N GLU A 452 17.65 2.97 -24.80
CA GLU A 452 18.66 2.65 -23.79
C GLU A 452 18.08 2.36 -22.41
N SER A 453 16.77 2.06 -22.29
CA SER A 453 16.14 1.74 -21.01
C SER A 453 16.75 0.45 -20.43
N ARG A 454 17.01 0.43 -19.11
CA ARG A 454 17.55 -0.73 -18.39
C ARG A 454 16.68 -1.11 -17.19
N PRO A 455 16.55 -2.42 -16.89
CA PRO A 455 15.95 -2.87 -15.64
C PRO A 455 16.82 -2.46 -14.44
N ASN A 456 16.19 -2.38 -13.26
CA ASN A 456 16.92 -1.96 -12.05
C ASN A 456 18.09 -2.90 -11.74
N ILE A 457 17.91 -4.21 -11.95
CA ILE A 457 18.97 -5.19 -11.66
C ILE A 457 20.24 -4.89 -12.47
N ASP A 458 20.13 -4.67 -13.77
CA ASP A 458 21.28 -4.41 -14.64
C ASP A 458 21.95 -3.07 -14.28
N THR A 459 21.14 -2.08 -13.90
CA THR A 459 21.65 -0.77 -13.48
C THR A 459 22.42 -0.86 -12.16
N PHE A 460 21.89 -1.58 -11.15
CA PHE A 460 22.57 -1.70 -9.87
C PHE A 460 23.79 -2.61 -9.95
N ASN A 461 23.80 -3.66 -10.78
CA ASN A 461 24.98 -4.48 -11.02
C ASN A 461 26.10 -3.65 -11.67
N ALA A 462 25.81 -2.83 -12.69
CA ALA A 462 26.79 -1.94 -13.30
C ALA A 462 27.32 -0.86 -12.33
N LEU A 463 26.46 -0.32 -11.46
CA LEU A 463 26.91 0.59 -10.40
C LEU A 463 27.78 -0.12 -9.37
N ALA A 464 27.50 -1.37 -9.01
CA ALA A 464 28.30 -2.16 -8.08
C ALA A 464 29.70 -2.45 -8.64
N GLU A 465 29.80 -2.84 -9.90
CA GLU A 465 31.07 -3.01 -10.60
C GLU A 465 31.89 -1.72 -10.59
N ALA A 466 31.29 -0.57 -10.94
CA ALA A 466 31.98 0.73 -10.98
C ALA A 466 32.34 1.26 -9.57
N MET A 467 31.62 0.83 -8.52
CA MET A 467 32.02 1.08 -7.13
C MET A 467 33.20 0.19 -6.69
N GLY A 468 33.48 -0.91 -7.41
CA GLY A 468 34.51 -1.89 -7.09
C GLY A 468 34.01 -2.96 -6.10
N PHE A 469 32.72 -3.22 -6.04
CA PHE A 469 32.18 -4.31 -5.24
C PHE A 469 32.41 -5.64 -5.97
N MET A 470 33.00 -6.62 -5.25
CA MET A 470 33.43 -7.91 -5.83
C MET A 470 32.57 -9.08 -5.33
N ASP A 471 31.45 -8.79 -4.67
CA ASP A 471 30.55 -9.79 -4.12
C ASP A 471 29.77 -10.45 -5.25
N SER A 472 29.78 -11.78 -5.32
CA SER A 472 29.23 -12.58 -6.43
C SER A 472 27.74 -12.35 -6.70
N CYS A 473 27.01 -11.85 -5.73
CA CYS A 473 25.59 -11.51 -5.89
C CYS A 473 25.33 -10.35 -6.90
N PHE A 474 26.36 -9.59 -7.29
CA PHE A 474 26.27 -8.56 -8.32
C PHE A 474 26.50 -9.10 -9.74
N ASP A 475 26.84 -10.38 -9.87
CA ASP A 475 26.88 -11.10 -11.16
C ASP A 475 25.53 -11.77 -11.47
N ASP A 476 24.62 -11.84 -10.49
CA ASP A 476 23.32 -12.49 -10.63
C ASP A 476 22.45 -11.77 -11.68
N THR A 477 21.82 -12.58 -12.54
CA THR A 477 20.72 -12.15 -13.40
C THR A 477 19.39 -12.18 -12.65
N ALA A 478 18.34 -11.59 -13.23
CA ALA A 478 16.97 -11.71 -12.68
C ALA A 478 16.54 -13.18 -12.51
N ILE A 479 16.95 -14.05 -13.45
CA ILE A 479 16.65 -15.49 -13.39
C ILE A 479 17.36 -16.17 -12.21
N ASP A 480 18.61 -15.79 -11.92
CA ASP A 480 19.35 -16.36 -10.79
C ASP A 480 18.69 -16.02 -9.46
N ILE A 481 18.29 -14.76 -9.29
CA ILE A 481 17.56 -14.30 -8.09
C ILE A 481 16.20 -15.03 -7.95
N ILE A 482 15.46 -15.20 -9.05
CA ILE A 482 14.18 -15.92 -9.05
C ILE A 482 14.39 -17.38 -8.67
N ASN A 483 15.40 -18.05 -9.24
CA ASN A 483 15.73 -19.43 -8.90
C ASN A 483 16.11 -19.55 -7.42
N GLU A 484 16.87 -18.61 -6.88
CA GLU A 484 17.21 -18.59 -5.45
C GLU A 484 15.96 -18.41 -4.57
N ALA A 485 15.05 -17.52 -4.94
CA ALA A 485 13.77 -17.33 -4.24
C ALA A 485 12.91 -18.60 -4.24
N LEU A 486 12.97 -19.42 -5.29
CA LEU A 486 12.19 -20.64 -5.44
C LEU A 486 12.86 -21.88 -4.80
N LYS A 487 14.16 -21.84 -4.47
CA LYS A 487 14.90 -22.96 -3.86
C LYS A 487 14.60 -23.17 -2.37
N ILE A 488 13.88 -22.27 -1.73
CA ILE A 488 13.59 -22.35 -0.29
C ILE A 488 12.85 -23.65 0.01
N ASP A 489 13.37 -24.42 0.96
CA ASP A 489 12.72 -25.67 1.43
C ASP A 489 11.46 -25.35 2.22
N SER A 490 10.38 -25.15 1.50
CA SER A 490 9.06 -24.94 2.05
C SER A 490 8.03 -25.81 1.35
N ARG A 491 7.16 -26.46 2.15
CA ARG A 491 6.03 -27.22 1.60
C ARG A 491 5.18 -26.38 0.66
N TYR A 492 5.09 -25.08 0.88
CA TYR A 492 4.26 -24.16 0.10
C TYR A 492 4.85 -23.86 -1.30
N LEU A 493 6.19 -23.98 -1.45
CA LEU A 493 6.88 -23.75 -2.73
C LEU A 493 7.25 -25.07 -3.44
N ARG A 494 7.10 -26.22 -2.81
CA ARG A 494 7.55 -27.51 -3.36
C ARG A 494 6.93 -27.78 -4.74
N GLY A 495 7.79 -27.96 -5.76
CA GLY A 495 7.39 -28.20 -7.14
C GLY A 495 6.93 -26.95 -7.90
N ILE A 496 7.03 -25.75 -7.31
CA ILE A 496 6.93 -24.49 -8.04
C ILE A 496 8.32 -24.18 -8.58
N THR A 497 8.49 -24.26 -9.89
CA THR A 497 9.75 -24.02 -10.61
C THR A 497 9.58 -22.95 -11.65
N LEU A 498 10.69 -22.37 -12.11
CA LEU A 498 10.68 -21.38 -13.18
C LEU A 498 9.99 -21.92 -14.45
N GLU A 499 10.30 -23.15 -14.86
CA GLU A 499 9.70 -23.79 -16.04
C GLU A 499 8.20 -24.01 -15.87
N ARG A 500 7.78 -24.33 -14.65
CA ARG A 500 6.36 -24.49 -14.35
C ARG A 500 5.63 -23.14 -14.38
N LEU A 501 6.22 -22.08 -13.84
CA LEU A 501 5.69 -20.72 -13.92
C LEU A 501 5.57 -20.23 -15.37
N ARG A 502 6.58 -20.51 -16.22
CA ARG A 502 6.50 -20.21 -17.66
C ARG A 502 5.33 -20.89 -18.36
N ARG A 503 5.09 -22.14 -18.02
CA ARG A 503 4.03 -22.94 -18.64
C ARG A 503 2.63 -22.57 -18.15
N GLU A 504 2.48 -22.35 -16.85
CA GLU A 504 1.18 -22.21 -16.19
C GLU A 504 0.81 -20.73 -15.88
N GLY A 505 1.78 -19.81 -15.89
CA GLY A 505 1.58 -18.41 -15.55
C GLY A 505 1.48 -18.19 -14.04
N ALA A 506 0.26 -18.03 -13.53
CA ALA A 506 0.02 -17.90 -12.08
C ALA A 506 -0.07 -19.26 -11.40
N ILE A 507 0.78 -19.51 -10.41
CA ILE A 507 0.74 -20.75 -9.62
C ILE A 507 0.44 -20.41 -8.17
N ARG A 508 -0.65 -20.97 -7.65
CA ARG A 508 -1.00 -20.86 -6.24
C ARG A 508 -0.01 -21.65 -5.39
N LEU A 509 0.37 -21.12 -4.24
CA LEU A 509 1.14 -21.85 -3.23
C LEU A 509 0.47 -23.19 -2.92
N ASN A 510 1.28 -24.22 -2.60
CA ASN A 510 0.78 -25.55 -2.20
C ASN A 510 0.10 -25.48 -0.84
N ILE A 511 -1.15 -25.01 -0.84
CA ILE A 511 -1.99 -24.93 0.35
C ILE A 511 -2.65 -26.27 0.52
N PRO A 512 -2.63 -26.90 1.73
CA PRO A 512 -3.15 -28.25 1.95
C PRO A 512 -4.65 -28.38 1.67
N ASP A 513 -5.40 -27.32 1.96
CA ASP A 513 -6.85 -27.25 1.85
C ASP A 513 -7.27 -26.42 0.63
N GLU A 514 -8.52 -26.53 0.21
CA GLU A 514 -9.07 -25.75 -0.89
C GLU A 514 -8.87 -24.23 -0.66
N PHE A 515 -9.04 -23.79 0.59
CA PHE A 515 -8.81 -22.42 1.00
C PHE A 515 -7.72 -22.32 2.07
N HIS A 516 -6.97 -21.23 2.04
CA HIS A 516 -5.96 -20.98 3.06
C HIS A 516 -6.61 -20.65 4.40
N MET A 517 -6.31 -21.49 5.38
CA MET A 517 -6.63 -21.22 6.78
C MET A 517 -5.38 -20.72 7.48
N PRO A 518 -5.23 -19.38 7.66
CA PRO A 518 -3.95 -18.78 8.10
C PRO A 518 -3.49 -19.30 9.47
N TYR A 519 -4.43 -19.70 10.30
CA TYR A 519 -4.17 -20.22 11.66
C TYR A 519 -4.67 -21.66 11.78
N ASN A 520 -4.23 -22.53 10.87
CA ASN A 520 -4.65 -23.93 10.83
C ASN A 520 -4.41 -24.61 12.20
N GLY A 521 -5.44 -25.28 12.70
CA GLY A 521 -5.49 -25.84 14.06
C GLY A 521 -5.60 -24.78 15.14
N LEU A 522 -6.03 -23.56 14.78
CA LEU A 522 -6.24 -22.41 15.67
C LEU A 522 -5.00 -22.03 16.51
N LYS A 523 -3.82 -22.25 15.92
CA LYS A 523 -2.54 -21.86 16.48
C LYS A 523 -2.13 -20.50 15.93
N PHE A 524 -2.28 -19.47 16.74
CA PHE A 524 -1.88 -18.12 16.40
C PHE A 524 -0.37 -17.92 16.67
N HIS A 525 0.25 -16.98 15.95
CA HIS A 525 1.69 -16.72 16.06
C HIS A 525 2.04 -15.74 17.18
N THR A 526 1.11 -15.50 18.09
CA THR A 526 1.31 -14.71 19.30
C THR A 526 2.12 -15.46 20.35
N PRO A 527 2.69 -14.79 21.37
CA PRO A 527 3.38 -15.45 22.48
C PRO A 527 2.52 -16.47 23.21
N SER A 528 1.21 -16.22 23.34
CA SER A 528 0.25 -17.13 23.98
C SER A 528 -0.18 -18.30 23.10
N GLY A 529 0.07 -18.23 21.80
CA GLY A 529 -0.49 -19.14 20.79
C GLY A 529 -1.99 -18.94 20.52
N LYS A 530 -2.60 -17.87 21.04
CA LYS A 530 -4.02 -17.52 20.98
C LYS A 530 -4.24 -16.13 20.35
N VAL A 531 -5.49 -15.77 20.07
CA VAL A 531 -5.85 -14.37 19.76
C VAL A 531 -5.64 -13.54 21.02
N GLU A 532 -4.78 -12.53 20.99
CA GLU A 532 -4.50 -11.68 22.13
C GLU A 532 -5.37 -10.41 22.12
N PHE A 533 -6.42 -10.38 22.94
CA PHE A 533 -7.17 -9.17 23.25
C PHE A 533 -6.35 -8.24 24.15
N TYR A 534 -5.60 -8.81 25.10
CA TYR A 534 -4.57 -8.13 25.86
C TYR A 534 -3.21 -8.57 25.35
N SER A 535 -2.35 -7.64 24.92
CA SER A 535 -1.02 -7.95 24.42
C SER A 535 0.06 -7.41 25.34
N GLU A 536 0.73 -8.30 26.06
CA GLU A 536 1.88 -7.92 26.92
C GLU A 536 3.02 -7.34 26.08
N LYS A 537 3.24 -7.85 24.85
CA LYS A 537 4.23 -7.29 23.95
C LYS A 537 3.92 -5.83 23.61
N MET A 538 2.67 -5.48 23.34
CA MET A 538 2.26 -4.11 23.02
C MET A 538 2.51 -3.18 24.22
N LYS A 539 2.26 -3.66 25.43
CA LYS A 539 2.57 -2.95 26.67
C LYS A 539 4.08 -2.70 26.84
N LEU A 540 4.90 -3.72 26.59
CA LEU A 540 6.36 -3.58 26.63
C LEU A 540 6.89 -2.59 25.59
N ASP A 541 6.23 -2.48 24.44
CA ASP A 541 6.53 -1.51 23.39
C ASP A 541 6.00 -0.08 23.73
N GLY A 542 5.38 0.12 24.92
CA GLY A 542 4.95 1.43 25.42
C GLY A 542 3.54 1.88 24.99
N TYR A 543 2.70 0.95 24.51
CA TYR A 543 1.33 1.23 24.08
C TYR A 543 0.29 0.64 25.05
N ASP A 544 -0.97 1.08 24.93
CA ASP A 544 -2.08 0.45 25.66
C ASP A 544 -2.23 -1.02 25.20
N PRO A 545 -2.13 -2.00 26.13
CA PRO A 545 -2.20 -3.41 25.77
C PRO A 545 -3.58 -3.87 25.25
N LEU A 546 -4.62 -3.08 25.47
CA LEU A 546 -6.01 -3.35 25.07
C LEU A 546 -6.43 -2.46 23.89
N PRO A 547 -7.40 -2.89 23.08
CA PRO A 547 -8.08 -2.01 22.15
C PRO A 547 -8.62 -0.74 22.82
N ALA A 548 -8.30 0.42 22.26
CA ALA A 548 -8.73 1.71 22.79
C ALA A 548 -8.94 2.74 21.67
N HIS A 549 -10.02 3.53 21.76
CA HIS A 549 -10.21 4.64 20.86
C HIS A 549 -9.32 5.82 21.26
N ILE A 550 -8.44 6.21 20.35
CA ILE A 550 -7.62 7.41 20.49
C ILE A 550 -8.10 8.38 19.41
N PRO A 551 -8.62 9.56 19.77
CA PRO A 551 -9.11 10.53 18.79
C PRO A 551 -8.03 10.94 17.79
N VAL A 552 -8.44 11.30 16.56
CA VAL A 552 -7.51 11.83 15.54
C VAL A 552 -6.83 13.10 16.05
N ALA A 553 -5.56 13.32 15.65
CA ALA A 553 -4.75 14.44 16.15
C ALA A 553 -5.35 15.82 15.81
N GLU A 554 -6.00 15.93 14.65
CA GLU A 554 -6.64 17.18 14.18
C GLU A 554 -8.16 17.04 14.23
N GLY A 555 -8.71 16.99 15.43
CA GLY A 555 -10.14 16.80 15.66
C GLY A 555 -10.69 17.71 16.77
N PRO A 556 -12.02 17.73 16.96
CA PRO A 556 -12.67 18.61 17.94
C PRO A 556 -12.21 18.38 19.38
N LEU A 557 -11.80 17.15 19.72
CA LEU A 557 -11.36 16.80 21.09
C LEU A 557 -9.87 17.06 21.30
N THR A 558 -9.05 16.92 20.28
CA THR A 558 -7.57 16.97 20.38
C THR A 558 -7.02 18.34 20.01
N SER A 559 -7.67 19.04 19.10
CA SER A 559 -7.25 20.34 18.58
C SER A 559 -8.46 21.28 18.38
N PRO A 560 -9.19 21.64 19.47
CA PRO A 560 -10.47 22.37 19.38
C PRO A 560 -10.34 23.72 18.69
N GLU A 561 -9.25 24.46 18.91
CA GLU A 561 -9.04 25.76 18.26
C GLU A 561 -8.79 25.62 16.74
N LEU A 562 -8.05 24.59 16.34
CA LEU A 562 -7.85 24.25 14.94
C LEU A 562 -9.18 23.85 14.29
N TYR A 563 -9.96 23.01 14.97
CA TYR A 563 -11.26 22.57 14.47
C TYR A 563 -12.27 23.72 14.32
N LYS A 564 -12.26 24.72 15.22
CA LYS A 564 -13.08 25.94 15.05
C LYS A 564 -12.72 26.74 13.80
N GLN A 565 -11.42 26.77 13.44
CA GLN A 565 -10.94 27.47 12.25
C GLN A 565 -11.19 26.68 10.96
N HIS A 566 -11.10 25.36 11.04
CA HIS A 566 -11.20 24.42 9.90
C HIS A 566 -12.14 23.26 10.25
N PRO A 567 -13.48 23.49 10.30
CA PRO A 567 -14.43 22.52 10.85
C PRO A 567 -14.81 21.38 9.87
N ILE A 568 -14.10 21.25 8.76
CA ILE A 568 -14.38 20.23 7.73
C ILE A 568 -13.19 19.26 7.63
N TYR A 569 -13.46 17.97 7.76
CA TYR A 569 -12.47 16.92 7.48
C TYR A 569 -12.28 16.76 5.98
N LEU A 570 -11.04 16.75 5.52
CA LEU A 570 -10.70 16.46 4.13
C LEU A 570 -10.43 14.95 3.97
N LEU A 571 -11.27 14.28 3.20
CA LEU A 571 -11.00 12.93 2.73
C LEU A 571 -10.26 12.99 1.39
N THR A 572 -9.25 12.13 1.22
CA THR A 572 -8.47 12.02 -0.01
C THR A 572 -8.54 10.61 -0.58
N PRO A 573 -9.72 10.17 -1.07
CA PRO A 573 -9.87 8.83 -1.64
C PRO A 573 -9.05 8.67 -2.90
N SER A 574 -8.69 7.41 -3.21
CA SER A 574 -7.99 7.07 -4.45
C SER A 574 -8.81 7.43 -5.66
N ALA A 575 -8.22 8.13 -6.63
CA ALA A 575 -8.86 8.45 -7.90
C ALA A 575 -9.12 7.16 -8.70
N LYS A 576 -10.19 7.16 -9.51
CA LYS A 576 -10.57 6.02 -10.36
C LYS A 576 -9.52 5.73 -11.43
N SER A 577 -8.94 6.77 -12.02
CA SER A 577 -8.08 6.69 -13.20
C SER A 577 -6.59 6.63 -12.89
N PHE A 578 -6.19 6.95 -11.66
CA PHE A 578 -4.80 6.99 -11.21
C PHE A 578 -4.53 5.92 -10.15
N LEU A 579 -3.25 5.66 -9.93
CA LEU A 579 -2.73 4.91 -8.80
C LEU A 579 -1.54 5.69 -8.24
N ASN A 580 -1.76 6.47 -7.19
CA ASN A 580 -0.83 7.49 -6.71
C ASN A 580 -0.42 8.45 -7.86
N SER A 581 0.86 8.48 -8.28
CA SER A 581 1.32 9.22 -9.46
C SER A 581 1.37 8.40 -10.75
N ASN A 582 1.09 7.08 -10.68
CA ASN A 582 1.06 6.22 -11.87
C ASN A 582 -0.18 6.49 -12.72
N PHE A 583 -0.06 6.29 -14.04
CA PHE A 583 -1.10 6.49 -15.05
C PHE A 583 -1.49 7.95 -15.31
N ALA A 584 -0.91 8.93 -14.61
CA ALA A 584 -1.19 10.35 -14.84
C ALA A 584 -0.77 10.84 -16.24
N ASN A 585 0.10 10.11 -16.94
CA ASN A 585 0.56 10.38 -18.30
C ASN A 585 -0.34 9.77 -19.40
N ILE A 586 -1.35 8.98 -19.05
CA ILE A 586 -2.27 8.36 -20.00
C ILE A 586 -3.41 9.35 -20.31
N ARG A 587 -3.55 9.76 -21.59
CA ARG A 587 -4.50 10.81 -21.98
C ARG A 587 -5.95 10.46 -21.67
N ASN A 588 -6.39 9.25 -22.01
CA ASN A 588 -7.75 8.79 -21.74
C ASN A 588 -8.10 8.71 -20.25
N SER A 589 -7.09 8.59 -19.39
CA SER A 589 -7.27 8.64 -17.94
C SER A 589 -7.35 10.08 -17.42
N ARG A 590 -6.74 11.03 -18.13
CA ARG A 590 -6.82 12.46 -17.79
C ARG A 590 -8.20 13.07 -18.10
N ASP A 591 -8.83 12.68 -19.19
CA ASP A 591 -10.07 13.31 -19.68
C ASP A 591 -11.24 13.11 -18.71
N ASP A 592 -11.26 12.00 -17.96
CA ASP A 592 -12.25 11.72 -16.92
C ASP A 592 -12.02 12.52 -15.63
N ASP A 593 -10.74 12.90 -15.32
CA ASP A 593 -10.31 13.53 -14.07
C ASP A 593 -9.56 14.86 -14.28
N GLU A 594 -9.71 15.51 -15.44
CA GLU A 594 -8.91 16.68 -15.87
C GLU A 594 -8.98 17.89 -14.95
N ARG A 595 -9.98 17.94 -14.07
CA ARG A 595 -10.16 19.09 -13.19
C ARG A 595 -10.15 18.67 -11.74
N PRO A 596 -9.22 19.22 -10.93
CA PRO A 596 -9.26 19.01 -9.50
C PRO A 596 -10.63 19.41 -8.96
N THR A 597 -11.41 18.44 -8.49
CA THR A 597 -12.74 18.65 -7.92
C THR A 597 -12.73 18.42 -6.42
N LEU A 598 -13.54 19.18 -5.69
CA LEU A 598 -13.88 18.98 -4.30
C LEU A 598 -15.34 18.55 -4.21
N GLU A 599 -15.58 17.38 -3.63
CA GLU A 599 -16.93 16.94 -3.29
C GLU A 599 -17.26 17.44 -1.89
N LEU A 600 -18.37 18.15 -1.74
CA LEU A 600 -18.80 18.78 -0.48
C LEU A 600 -20.22 18.38 -0.16
N ASN A 601 -20.53 18.12 1.11
CA ASN A 601 -21.89 17.86 1.54
C ASN A 601 -22.79 19.07 1.22
N VAL A 602 -24.04 18.79 0.87
CA VAL A 602 -25.00 19.85 0.45
C VAL A 602 -25.22 20.87 1.56
N SER A 603 -25.43 20.44 2.81
CA SER A 603 -25.63 21.34 3.94
C SER A 603 -24.39 22.19 4.26
N ASP A 604 -23.20 21.58 4.21
CA ASP A 604 -21.93 22.30 4.42
C ASP A 604 -21.68 23.37 3.35
N ALA A 605 -22.13 23.10 2.12
CA ALA A 605 -22.03 24.03 1.01
C ALA A 605 -23.03 25.19 1.15
N GLU A 606 -24.28 24.90 1.53
CA GLU A 606 -25.32 25.89 1.75
C GLU A 606 -24.94 26.91 2.82
N GLU A 607 -24.42 26.41 3.96
CA GLU A 607 -23.90 27.26 5.07
C GLU A 607 -22.83 28.25 4.60
N ARG A 608 -22.07 27.86 3.56
CA ARG A 608 -20.95 28.65 3.01
C ARG A 608 -21.30 29.38 1.73
N SER A 609 -22.57 29.33 1.30
CA SER A 609 -23.06 29.91 0.05
C SER A 609 -22.27 29.39 -1.17
N ILE A 610 -21.87 28.15 -1.20
CA ILE A 610 -21.11 27.48 -2.28
C ILE A 610 -22.07 26.69 -3.15
N LYS A 611 -21.90 26.77 -4.48
CA LYS A 611 -22.71 26.04 -5.48
C LYS A 611 -21.84 25.11 -6.31
N THR A 612 -22.46 24.07 -6.89
CA THR A 612 -21.79 23.22 -7.87
C THR A 612 -21.21 24.04 -9.02
N GLY A 613 -19.92 23.80 -9.29
CA GLY A 613 -19.19 24.52 -10.36
C GLY A 613 -18.38 25.72 -9.86
N ASP A 614 -18.57 26.14 -8.60
CA ASP A 614 -17.78 27.23 -8.03
C ASP A 614 -16.31 26.84 -7.89
N LEU A 615 -15.44 27.83 -8.00
CA LEU A 615 -14.01 27.69 -7.76
C LEU A 615 -13.73 28.05 -6.29
N VAL A 616 -13.31 27.08 -5.50
CA VAL A 616 -13.07 27.25 -4.07
C VAL A 616 -11.60 27.12 -3.72
N ARG A 617 -11.20 27.77 -2.64
CA ARG A 617 -9.87 27.63 -2.03
C ARG A 617 -9.97 26.76 -0.79
N CYS A 618 -9.27 25.62 -0.82
CA CYS A 618 -9.09 24.80 0.38
C CYS A 618 -7.91 25.36 1.19
N LEU A 619 -8.14 25.60 2.48
CA LEU A 619 -7.12 26.06 3.42
C LEU A 619 -6.90 24.98 4.48
N THR A 620 -5.67 24.71 4.81
CA THR A 620 -5.28 23.80 5.90
C THR A 620 -4.29 24.49 6.83
N ASN A 621 -4.16 23.99 8.05
CA ASN A 621 -3.25 24.54 9.08
C ASN A 621 -1.75 24.25 8.79
N ALA A 622 -1.42 23.42 7.82
CA ALA A 622 -0.02 23.19 7.39
C ALA A 622 0.72 24.49 6.98
N VAL A 623 0.01 25.62 7.01
CA VAL A 623 0.45 26.95 6.65
C VAL A 623 1.10 27.71 7.81
N ASN A 624 0.88 27.33 9.07
CA ASN A 624 1.28 28.17 10.23
C ASN A 624 2.60 27.79 10.89
N SER A 625 3.39 26.85 10.35
CA SER A 625 4.76 26.66 10.78
C SER A 625 5.67 27.68 10.11
N GLU A 626 6.00 28.70 10.86
CA GLU A 626 7.07 29.70 10.67
C GLU A 626 7.58 30.00 9.25
N SER A 627 7.29 31.23 8.80
CA SER A 627 7.93 31.96 7.68
C SER A 627 7.84 31.35 6.26
N GLY A 628 6.73 31.60 5.57
CA GLY A 628 6.64 31.43 4.12
C GLY A 628 5.21 31.64 3.58
N PRO A 629 5.03 31.99 2.30
CA PRO A 629 3.71 32.17 1.74
C PRO A 629 2.89 30.88 1.82
N PRO A 630 1.58 30.97 2.01
CA PRO A 630 0.69 29.81 2.18
C PRO A 630 0.71 28.94 0.90
N LEU A 631 1.33 27.76 0.98
CA LEU A 631 1.34 26.77 -0.09
C LEU A 631 0.05 25.93 -0.14
N GLY A 632 -0.86 26.09 0.81
CA GLY A 632 -2.12 25.37 0.89
C GLY A 632 -3.26 25.92 0.02
N LYS A 633 -2.97 26.68 -1.04
CA LYS A 633 -4.02 27.20 -1.92
C LYS A 633 -4.28 26.23 -3.07
N MET A 634 -5.18 25.27 -2.85
CA MET A 634 -5.70 24.45 -3.92
C MET A 634 -7.02 25.03 -4.41
N LEU A 635 -7.05 25.49 -5.66
CA LEU A 635 -8.30 25.89 -6.30
C LEU A 635 -8.96 24.61 -6.83
N LYS A 636 -10.16 24.31 -6.35
CA LYS A 636 -10.94 23.16 -6.81
C LYS A 636 -12.33 23.60 -7.24
N ARG A 637 -12.88 22.91 -8.25
CA ARG A 637 -14.26 23.07 -8.64
C ARG A 637 -15.14 22.24 -7.72
N VAL A 638 -16.21 22.82 -7.17
CA VAL A 638 -17.09 22.12 -6.22
C VAL A 638 -18.10 21.25 -6.95
N TRP A 639 -18.32 20.08 -6.42
CA TRP A 639 -19.42 19.18 -6.72
C TRP A 639 -20.20 18.92 -5.43
N LEU A 640 -21.47 19.25 -5.39
CA LEU A 640 -22.32 19.00 -4.23
C LEU A 640 -22.81 17.56 -4.24
N SER A 641 -22.70 16.89 -3.10
CA SER A 641 -23.00 15.47 -2.98
C SER A 641 -23.59 15.11 -1.62
N THR A 642 -24.47 14.11 -1.64
CA THR A 642 -24.95 13.42 -0.43
C THR A 642 -24.08 12.21 -0.06
N ARG A 643 -23.01 11.92 -0.81
CA ARG A 643 -22.09 10.81 -0.52
C ARG A 643 -21.27 11.05 0.72
N VAL A 644 -20.84 12.28 0.96
CA VAL A 644 -20.08 12.66 2.14
C VAL A 644 -21.03 13.11 3.26
N SER A 645 -20.71 12.76 4.51
CA SER A 645 -21.46 13.23 5.68
C SER A 645 -21.22 14.72 5.94
N GLY A 646 -22.11 15.38 6.67
CA GLY A 646 -21.89 16.76 7.12
C GLY A 646 -20.59 16.89 7.90
N GLY A 647 -19.86 18.00 7.71
CA GLY A 647 -18.52 18.21 8.27
C GLY A 647 -17.40 17.50 7.51
N THR A 648 -17.67 16.91 6.34
CA THR A 648 -16.68 16.18 5.52
C THR A 648 -16.64 16.68 4.08
N ALA A 649 -15.46 16.76 3.49
CA ALA A 649 -15.25 17.12 2.09
C ALA A 649 -14.13 16.28 1.42
#